data_e634d14279110bf9ee440e7d632a5ca8
#
_entry.id   e634d14279110bf9ee440e7d632a5ca8
#
_cell.length_a   1.000
_cell.length_b   1.000
_cell.length_c   1.000
_cell.angle_alpha   90.00
_cell.angle_beta   90.00
_cell.angle_gamma   90.00
#
_symmetry.space_group_name_H-M   'P 1'
#
loop_
_entity.id
_entity.type
_entity.pdbx_description
1 polymer ?
#
loop_
_entity_poly.entity_id
_entity_poly.type
_entity_poly.pdbx_seq_one_letter_code
_entity_poly.pdbx_strand_id
1 'polypeptide(L)'
;MKLSRTIITAFLLLGSYVCSYAQKQVYIPYEWRQQRTDTLLYAENDPDNKYTWSKSRSKETDNVIVFWDKYYGSTSPSKTSGFYNVDIDDLLAKCEAFFDLELNTLGFVNPTSSNLSKYKVMVLMNHTSTWTCYGGGYDYQVSALWLNPSTCKPVGHSVAHEIGHSFHYMCYSEASNHGADGTVQTGFHGAVGNGSVTWEQTAQWQANQSYPNEMFNQSIGIFRNSHNYAFTHEWHRYQSYWFFYYLCQYYNDIQTVANVWNYPETQVKDFNQVLMDYKKLSVEDLFKLYFDYACRCVTWDFDACKAYRNNYVGDFGYRCVLTDEGDYQVALASCPQSTGFNVIPLQVPAAGTEVTTHLTGLRVGSNLLDADPGEFLNGDSQWEKFATRRYTIGGARAARGFRMGYVALLNDGTRCYFSDDSVYCKGTSVVTEDYTFTVPENVSKLWLVVSPALKSYAQHKWDESIEADDMWPYSFSLDGTDIGSSAIVYASPTLDDRDIADATFTYDVTFPRTTGNNYSGTTVNVNGLAAATLGTAFQLALTSINTKMMTWSSQGPANGRIVLYAVNPDGSLAQSGSTANGYGHWFDASGKVSSYANGYVYSEFDPTTLAFNIGQYPGKSVNGDTYTIRQTLRYRKNPSAYANANFVFNITIGGAASAILTDIDYTDPRTLDIQTVNGTSSATDAVYDLSGRKLVNGQWSLVNGQLPKGIYIVNGRKVVVK
;
A
#
# COMPACT_ATOMS: atom_id res chain seq x y z
N MET A 1 -40.66 28.82 -69.19
CA MET A 1 -40.89 27.42 -68.78
C MET A 1 -39.89 26.54 -69.54
N LYS A 2 -38.70 26.36 -68.98
CA LYS A 2 -37.66 25.37 -69.32
C LYS A 2 -36.44 25.62 -68.44
N LEU A 3 -36.55 25.27 -67.16
CA LEU A 3 -35.47 25.21 -66.24
C LEU A 3 -35.79 24.01 -65.34
N SER A 4 -35.43 22.83 -65.71
CA SER A 4 -35.47 21.68 -64.80
C SER A 4 -34.89 20.39 -65.37
N ARG A 5 -33.73 20.40 -66.01
CA ARG A 5 -33.05 19.15 -66.34
C ARG A 5 -31.53 19.12 -66.17
N THR A 6 -30.93 20.21 -65.72
CA THR A 6 -29.48 20.28 -65.60
C THR A 6 -29.00 20.20 -64.14
N ILE A 7 -29.89 20.18 -63.13
CA ILE A 7 -29.52 20.12 -61.70
C ILE A 7 -29.51 18.69 -61.17
N ILE A 8 -30.15 17.73 -61.83
CA ILE A 8 -30.19 16.33 -61.30
C ILE A 8 -28.95 15.51 -61.69
N THR A 9 -28.18 15.92 -62.71
CA THR A 9 -26.95 15.19 -63.11
C THR A 9 -25.69 15.62 -62.27
N ALA A 10 -25.74 16.75 -61.59
CA ALA A 10 -24.65 17.21 -60.72
C ALA A 10 -24.69 16.61 -59.30
N PHE A 11 -25.86 16.09 -58.87
CA PHE A 11 -26.00 15.46 -57.53
C PHE A 11 -25.72 13.96 -57.53
N LEU A 12 -25.54 13.33 -58.70
CA LEU A 12 -25.21 11.90 -58.84
C LEU A 12 -23.70 11.63 -59.05
N LEU A 13 -22.87 12.67 -59.10
CA LEU A 13 -21.41 12.56 -59.20
C LEU A 13 -20.65 12.96 -57.94
N LEU A 14 -21.35 13.32 -56.85
CA LEU A 14 -20.76 13.63 -55.54
C LEU A 14 -20.99 12.55 -54.49
N GLY A 15 -21.45 11.37 -54.91
CA GLY A 15 -21.86 10.28 -54.02
C GLY A 15 -20.98 9.03 -54.05
N SER A 16 -19.70 9.09 -54.40
CA SER A 16 -18.82 7.91 -54.30
C SER A 16 -17.33 8.25 -54.17
N TYR A 17 -17.00 9.16 -53.26
CA TYR A 17 -15.75 8.99 -52.56
C TYR A 17 -16.00 8.00 -51.42
N VAL A 18 -16.18 6.74 -51.77
CA VAL A 18 -15.83 5.65 -50.87
C VAL A 18 -14.32 5.79 -50.72
N CYS A 19 -13.87 6.36 -49.60
CA CYS A 19 -12.51 6.16 -49.18
C CYS A 19 -12.36 4.64 -49.02
N SER A 20 -11.84 3.99 -50.02
CA SER A 20 -11.31 2.65 -49.91
C SER A 20 -10.11 2.76 -48.99
N TYR A 21 -10.36 2.69 -47.67
CA TYR A 21 -9.28 2.43 -46.74
C TYR A 21 -8.68 1.09 -47.17
N ALA A 22 -7.41 1.10 -47.55
CA ALA A 22 -6.70 -0.13 -47.85
C ALA A 22 -6.79 -1.03 -46.62
N GLN A 23 -7.23 -2.27 -46.80
CA GLN A 23 -7.32 -3.24 -45.70
C GLN A 23 -5.96 -3.32 -44.99
N LYS A 24 -5.93 -3.19 -43.64
CA LYS A 24 -4.72 -3.29 -42.88
C LYS A 24 -4.04 -4.64 -43.07
N GLN A 25 -2.72 -4.60 -43.12
CA GLN A 25 -1.90 -5.79 -43.33
C GLN A 25 -1.64 -6.52 -42.01
N VAL A 26 -1.41 -7.80 -42.09
CA VAL A 26 -0.87 -8.60 -41.01
C VAL A 26 0.65 -8.50 -41.06
N TYR A 27 1.25 -7.96 -40.00
CA TYR A 27 2.70 -7.94 -39.87
C TYR A 27 3.21 -9.32 -39.42
N ILE A 28 4.24 -9.81 -40.07
CA ILE A 28 4.92 -11.04 -39.63
C ILE A 28 6.25 -10.64 -38.98
N PRO A 29 6.43 -10.84 -37.68
CA PRO A 29 7.65 -10.45 -36.96
C PRO A 29 8.90 -11.06 -37.57
N TYR A 30 10.00 -10.33 -37.48
CA TYR A 30 11.29 -10.78 -37.97
C TYR A 30 11.74 -12.12 -37.36
N GLU A 31 11.58 -12.24 -36.03
CA GLU A 31 11.89 -13.49 -35.31
C GLU A 31 11.05 -14.71 -35.78
N TRP A 32 9.84 -14.48 -36.30
CA TRP A 32 9.01 -15.56 -36.83
C TRP A 32 9.47 -16.07 -38.17
N ARG A 33 10.19 -15.26 -38.94
CA ARG A 33 10.74 -15.57 -40.25
C ARG A 33 12.11 -16.23 -40.17
N GLN A 34 12.78 -16.11 -39.03
CA GLN A 34 14.12 -16.70 -38.85
C GLN A 34 14.01 -18.18 -38.51
N GLN A 35 14.78 -18.98 -39.18
CA GLN A 35 15.01 -20.36 -38.80
C GLN A 35 15.99 -20.37 -37.62
N ARG A 36 15.51 -20.71 -36.45
CA ARG A 36 16.31 -20.95 -35.27
C ARG A 36 16.43 -22.46 -35.07
N THR A 37 17.67 -22.99 -35.20
CA THR A 37 17.90 -24.41 -35.17
C THR A 37 17.08 -25.14 -36.22
N ASP A 38 16.19 -25.89 -36.16
CA ASP A 38 15.35 -26.54 -37.17
C ASP A 38 13.90 -26.04 -37.18
N THR A 39 13.65 -24.86 -36.57
CA THR A 39 12.28 -24.39 -36.30
C THR A 39 12.05 -23.00 -36.86
N LEU A 40 11.10 -22.88 -37.78
CA LEU A 40 10.42 -21.62 -38.09
C LEU A 40 9.27 -21.41 -37.08
N LEU A 41 9.02 -20.16 -36.71
CA LEU A 41 7.89 -19.85 -35.84
C LEU A 41 6.59 -19.59 -36.56
N TYR A 42 6.63 -19.34 -37.90
CA TYR A 42 5.46 -19.00 -38.69
C TYR A 42 5.40 -19.73 -40.03
N ALA A 43 4.18 -20.08 -40.44
CA ALA A 43 3.87 -20.49 -41.82
C ALA A 43 2.57 -19.83 -42.31
N GLU A 44 2.51 -19.54 -43.60
CA GLU A 44 1.29 -19.04 -44.24
C GLU A 44 0.15 -20.08 -44.12
N ASN A 45 0.47 -21.33 -44.45
CA ASN A 45 -0.43 -22.47 -44.31
C ASN A 45 0.28 -23.61 -43.59
N ASP A 46 -0.28 -24.08 -42.50
CA ASP A 46 0.25 -25.19 -41.72
C ASP A 46 -0.90 -26.06 -41.18
N PRO A 47 -1.47 -26.92 -41.98
CA PRO A 47 -2.55 -27.82 -41.57
C PRO A 47 -2.07 -28.85 -40.53
N ASP A 48 -0.76 -29.17 -40.51
CA ASP A 48 -0.19 -30.21 -39.65
C ASP A 48 0.34 -29.66 -38.32
N ASN A 49 0.10 -28.37 -37.99
CA ASN A 49 0.54 -27.72 -36.79
C ASN A 49 2.07 -27.74 -36.54
N LYS A 50 2.85 -27.79 -37.65
CA LYS A 50 4.30 -27.87 -37.61
C LYS A 50 4.96 -26.65 -36.94
N TYR A 51 4.41 -25.46 -37.15
CA TYR A 51 4.92 -24.19 -36.66
C TYR A 51 4.07 -23.67 -35.53
N THR A 52 4.64 -22.81 -34.66
CA THR A 52 3.92 -22.23 -33.51
C THR A 52 2.74 -21.37 -33.98
N TRP A 53 2.96 -20.52 -34.99
CA TRP A 53 1.96 -19.62 -35.54
C TRP A 53 1.72 -19.92 -37.04
N SER A 54 0.50 -19.78 -37.46
CA SER A 54 0.14 -19.98 -38.86
C SER A 54 -1.06 -19.13 -39.26
N LYS A 55 -1.08 -18.60 -40.48
CA LYS A 55 -2.21 -17.86 -40.98
C LYS A 55 -3.49 -18.72 -41.01
N SER A 56 -3.34 -20.02 -41.22
CA SER A 56 -4.46 -20.98 -41.19
C SER A 56 -5.05 -21.17 -39.77
N ARG A 57 -4.32 -20.75 -38.75
CA ARG A 57 -4.76 -20.75 -37.36
C ARG A 57 -4.94 -19.32 -36.83
N SER A 58 -5.72 -18.54 -37.58
CA SER A 58 -6.04 -17.18 -37.19
C SER A 58 -7.47 -16.80 -37.57
N LYS A 59 -7.95 -15.74 -36.97
CA LYS A 59 -9.16 -15.01 -37.34
C LYS A 59 -8.92 -13.52 -37.18
N GLU A 60 -9.48 -12.72 -38.09
CA GLU A 60 -9.17 -11.28 -38.09
C GLU A 60 -10.43 -10.43 -38.35
N THR A 61 -10.35 -9.20 -37.91
CA THR A 61 -11.27 -8.10 -38.16
C THR A 61 -10.51 -6.95 -38.85
N ASP A 62 -11.06 -5.76 -38.90
CA ASP A 62 -10.41 -4.65 -39.61
C ASP A 62 -9.09 -4.24 -38.95
N ASN A 63 -9.02 -4.20 -37.60
CA ASN A 63 -7.87 -3.69 -36.84
C ASN A 63 -7.12 -4.77 -36.04
N VAL A 64 -7.68 -5.95 -35.90
CA VAL A 64 -7.16 -6.98 -34.99
C VAL A 64 -7.05 -8.32 -35.69
N ILE A 65 -5.98 -9.06 -35.40
CA ILE A 65 -5.84 -10.47 -35.76
C ILE A 65 -5.54 -11.31 -34.55
N VAL A 66 -6.29 -12.38 -34.31
CA VAL A 66 -5.97 -13.40 -33.30
C VAL A 66 -5.32 -14.58 -33.99
N PHE A 67 -4.11 -14.91 -33.56
CA PHE A 67 -3.45 -16.17 -33.83
C PHE A 67 -3.62 -17.11 -32.66
N TRP A 68 -3.76 -18.40 -32.89
CA TRP A 68 -3.72 -19.41 -31.83
C TRP A 68 -2.64 -20.47 -32.04
N ASP A 69 -2.11 -20.91 -30.92
CA ASP A 69 -0.97 -21.80 -30.84
C ASP A 69 -1.22 -23.14 -31.57
N LYS A 70 -0.15 -23.77 -32.08
CA LYS A 70 -0.19 -25.06 -32.78
C LYS A 70 -0.87 -26.18 -32.01
N TYR A 71 -0.85 -26.15 -30.68
CA TYR A 71 -1.48 -27.16 -29.82
C TYR A 71 -3.02 -27.14 -29.85
N TYR A 72 -3.64 -26.12 -30.42
CA TYR A 72 -5.05 -26.15 -30.74
C TYR A 72 -5.37 -27.01 -32.00
N GLY A 73 -4.36 -27.36 -32.76
CA GLY A 73 -4.51 -28.09 -34.01
C GLY A 73 -5.25 -27.25 -35.07
N SER A 74 -5.89 -27.89 -36.00
CA SER A 74 -6.76 -27.24 -36.97
C SER A 74 -8.08 -26.73 -36.40
N THR A 75 -8.33 -26.97 -35.11
CA THR A 75 -9.57 -26.59 -34.44
C THR A 75 -9.44 -25.19 -33.85
N SER A 76 -10.38 -24.29 -34.15
CA SER A 76 -10.44 -23.00 -33.49
C SER A 76 -10.66 -23.14 -32.00
N PRO A 77 -10.02 -22.29 -31.14
CA PRO A 77 -10.28 -22.27 -29.69
C PRO A 77 -11.78 -22.21 -29.34
N SER A 78 -12.61 -21.54 -30.13
CA SER A 78 -14.05 -21.49 -29.90
C SER A 78 -14.78 -22.83 -30.05
N LYS A 79 -14.15 -23.81 -30.69
CA LYS A 79 -14.71 -25.16 -30.91
C LYS A 79 -14.08 -26.21 -29.96
N THR A 80 -13.16 -25.82 -29.11
CA THR A 80 -12.60 -26.70 -28.06
C THR A 80 -13.53 -26.77 -26.86
N SER A 81 -13.21 -27.59 -25.88
CA SER A 81 -13.98 -27.72 -24.64
C SER A 81 -13.12 -27.45 -23.42
N GLY A 82 -13.77 -27.19 -22.30
CA GLY A 82 -13.12 -27.06 -20.99
C GLY A 82 -12.24 -25.82 -20.90
N PHE A 83 -11.07 -25.94 -20.28
CA PHE A 83 -10.17 -24.83 -19.98
C PHE A 83 -9.70 -24.09 -21.23
N TYR A 84 -9.42 -24.80 -22.32
CA TYR A 84 -8.85 -24.22 -23.55
C TYR A 84 -9.88 -23.62 -24.50
N ASN A 85 -11.18 -23.72 -24.18
CA ASN A 85 -12.21 -23.05 -24.98
C ASN A 85 -12.10 -21.52 -24.79
N VAL A 86 -12.10 -20.77 -25.89
CA VAL A 86 -12.14 -19.30 -25.91
C VAL A 86 -13.06 -18.86 -27.04
N ASP A 87 -14.00 -17.98 -26.76
CA ASP A 87 -14.81 -17.34 -27.79
C ASP A 87 -13.97 -16.31 -28.54
N ILE A 88 -13.46 -16.70 -29.72
CA ILE A 88 -12.62 -15.84 -30.54
C ILE A 88 -13.40 -14.67 -31.14
N ASP A 89 -14.70 -14.82 -31.34
CA ASP A 89 -15.53 -13.74 -31.87
C ASP A 89 -15.77 -12.66 -30.82
N ASP A 90 -16.05 -13.05 -29.56
CA ASP A 90 -16.14 -12.11 -28.45
C ASP A 90 -14.79 -11.41 -28.19
N LEU A 91 -13.68 -12.18 -28.25
CA LEU A 91 -12.33 -11.60 -28.07
C LEU A 91 -12.04 -10.55 -29.14
N LEU A 92 -12.29 -10.85 -30.43
CA LEU A 92 -12.10 -9.91 -31.53
C LEU A 92 -12.98 -8.68 -31.40
N ALA A 93 -14.28 -8.87 -31.12
CA ALA A 93 -15.22 -7.75 -30.99
C ALA A 93 -14.82 -6.80 -29.84
N LYS A 94 -14.37 -7.34 -28.71
CA LYS A 94 -13.92 -6.52 -27.58
C LYS A 94 -12.59 -5.84 -27.87
N CYS A 95 -11.62 -6.52 -28.47
CA CYS A 95 -10.37 -5.90 -28.88
C CYS A 95 -10.58 -4.76 -29.88
N GLU A 96 -11.53 -4.89 -30.82
CA GLU A 96 -11.91 -3.78 -31.68
C GLU A 96 -12.47 -2.59 -30.94
N ALA A 97 -13.33 -2.82 -29.94
CA ALA A 97 -13.89 -1.75 -29.13
C ALA A 97 -12.80 -1.06 -28.27
N PHE A 98 -11.86 -1.81 -27.72
CA PHE A 98 -10.73 -1.25 -26.99
C PHE A 98 -9.79 -0.48 -27.92
N PHE A 99 -9.51 -1.01 -29.11
CA PHE A 99 -8.72 -0.33 -30.13
C PHE A 99 -9.34 1.02 -30.52
N ASP A 100 -10.65 1.06 -30.74
CA ASP A 100 -11.38 2.28 -31.12
C ASP A 100 -11.31 3.32 -29.99
N LEU A 101 -11.48 2.88 -28.74
CA LEU A 101 -11.34 3.73 -27.54
C LEU A 101 -9.95 4.38 -27.48
N GLU A 102 -8.90 3.58 -27.61
CA GLU A 102 -7.50 4.04 -27.50
C GLU A 102 -7.13 5.01 -28.62
N LEU A 103 -7.53 4.68 -29.85
CA LEU A 103 -7.19 5.45 -31.02
C LEU A 103 -8.00 6.74 -31.14
N ASN A 104 -9.33 6.63 -31.08
CA ASN A 104 -10.24 7.70 -31.47
C ASN A 104 -10.72 8.55 -30.29
N THR A 105 -10.80 8.00 -29.10
CA THR A 105 -11.25 8.71 -27.90
C THR A 105 -10.08 9.22 -27.08
N LEU A 106 -9.18 8.32 -26.67
CA LEU A 106 -8.05 8.66 -25.79
C LEU A 106 -6.87 9.27 -26.56
N GLY A 107 -6.69 8.94 -27.85
CA GLY A 107 -5.73 9.57 -28.72
C GLY A 107 -4.27 9.17 -28.50
N PHE A 108 -4.00 7.91 -28.07
CA PHE A 108 -2.65 7.45 -27.75
C PHE A 108 -1.69 7.43 -28.92
N VAL A 109 -2.17 7.32 -30.14
CA VAL A 109 -1.34 7.43 -31.36
C VAL A 109 -2.04 8.24 -32.43
N ASN A 110 -1.28 8.78 -33.36
CA ASN A 110 -1.87 9.51 -34.47
C ASN A 110 -2.51 8.52 -35.47
N PRO A 111 -3.82 8.60 -35.74
CA PRO A 111 -4.53 7.62 -36.53
C PRO A 111 -4.10 7.55 -38.01
N THR A 112 -3.43 8.57 -38.51
CA THR A 112 -3.04 8.64 -39.94
C THR A 112 -1.56 8.34 -40.17
N SER A 113 -0.68 8.60 -39.21
CA SER A 113 0.76 8.42 -39.36
C SER A 113 1.31 7.20 -38.62
N SER A 114 0.61 6.73 -37.58
CA SER A 114 1.00 5.53 -36.85
C SER A 114 1.02 4.27 -37.74
N ASN A 115 1.89 3.34 -37.43
CA ASN A 115 1.90 2.02 -38.03
C ASN A 115 0.60 1.24 -37.79
N LEU A 116 -0.17 1.60 -36.76
CA LEU A 116 -1.53 1.09 -36.54
C LEU A 116 -2.51 1.47 -37.66
N SER A 117 -2.17 2.47 -38.50
CA SER A 117 -2.91 2.73 -39.75
C SER A 117 -2.66 1.67 -40.84
N LYS A 118 -1.54 0.95 -40.78
CA LYS A 118 -1.05 -0.02 -41.78
C LYS A 118 -1.21 -1.45 -41.32
N TYR A 119 -0.96 -1.73 -40.04
CA TYR A 119 -0.92 -3.08 -39.48
C TYR A 119 -2.01 -3.32 -38.45
N LYS A 120 -2.48 -4.57 -38.41
CA LYS A 120 -3.42 -5.04 -37.38
C LYS A 120 -2.69 -5.32 -36.06
N VAL A 121 -3.33 -5.04 -34.97
CA VAL A 121 -2.88 -5.50 -33.63
C VAL A 121 -2.90 -7.03 -33.60
N MET A 122 -1.83 -7.63 -33.12
CA MET A 122 -1.68 -9.08 -33.04
C MET A 122 -2.07 -9.59 -31.66
N VAL A 123 -3.00 -10.52 -31.59
CA VAL A 123 -3.39 -11.20 -30.35
C VAL A 123 -2.94 -12.65 -30.44
N LEU A 124 -2.09 -13.08 -29.51
CA LEU A 124 -1.45 -14.38 -29.50
C LEU A 124 -2.07 -15.23 -28.40
N MET A 125 -2.97 -16.14 -28.80
CA MET A 125 -3.64 -17.07 -27.87
C MET A 125 -2.77 -18.31 -27.65
N ASN A 126 -2.08 -18.35 -26.53
CA ASN A 126 -1.23 -19.46 -26.12
C ASN A 126 -2.08 -20.65 -25.61
N HIS A 127 -1.69 -21.87 -25.96
CA HIS A 127 -2.29 -23.08 -25.41
C HIS A 127 -1.57 -23.51 -24.14
N THR A 128 -1.81 -22.79 -23.03
CA THR A 128 -1.20 -23.05 -21.74
C THR A 128 -2.18 -22.81 -20.59
N SER A 129 -2.01 -23.54 -19.50
CA SER A 129 -2.70 -23.29 -18.23
C SER A 129 -1.99 -22.28 -17.34
N THR A 130 -0.73 -21.96 -17.64
CA THR A 130 0.01 -20.90 -16.95
C THR A 130 -0.62 -19.55 -17.31
N TRP A 131 -0.97 -18.78 -16.29
CA TRP A 131 -1.52 -17.45 -16.49
C TRP A 131 -0.58 -16.60 -17.35
N THR A 132 -1.11 -16.02 -18.40
CA THR A 132 -0.38 -15.17 -19.35
C THR A 132 -1.30 -14.08 -19.82
N CYS A 133 -0.98 -12.84 -19.50
CA CYS A 133 -1.66 -11.66 -19.99
C CYS A 133 -0.65 -10.51 -19.99
N TYR A 134 -0.15 -10.11 -21.13
CA TYR A 134 0.69 -8.94 -21.27
C TYR A 134 0.64 -8.36 -22.68
N GLY A 135 0.78 -7.05 -22.76
CA GLY A 135 0.79 -6.27 -23.98
C GLY A 135 2.18 -5.73 -24.31
N GLY A 136 2.41 -5.48 -25.57
CA GLY A 136 3.66 -4.97 -26.11
C GLY A 136 3.63 -4.95 -27.62
N GLY A 137 4.69 -5.41 -28.27
CA GLY A 137 4.73 -5.47 -29.73
C GLY A 137 5.97 -6.15 -30.29
N TYR A 138 6.11 -6.07 -31.60
CA TYR A 138 7.22 -6.65 -32.33
C TYR A 138 7.93 -5.63 -33.23
N ASP A 139 9.24 -5.72 -33.27
CA ASP A 139 10.13 -5.07 -34.24
C ASP A 139 9.98 -3.54 -34.32
N TYR A 140 9.43 -2.91 -33.26
CA TYR A 140 9.01 -1.49 -33.25
C TYR A 140 8.03 -1.13 -34.37
N GLN A 141 7.28 -2.10 -34.88
CA GLN A 141 6.40 -1.93 -36.03
C GLN A 141 4.93 -2.19 -35.71
N VAL A 142 4.63 -3.10 -34.80
CA VAL A 142 3.27 -3.57 -34.56
C VAL A 142 3.02 -3.88 -33.10
N SER A 143 1.83 -3.56 -32.64
CA SER A 143 1.30 -3.93 -31.33
C SER A 143 0.98 -5.41 -31.24
N ALA A 144 1.23 -6.02 -30.09
CA ALA A 144 0.89 -7.42 -29.84
C ALA A 144 0.46 -7.65 -28.39
N LEU A 145 -0.40 -8.66 -28.19
CA LEU A 145 -0.81 -9.18 -26.87
C LEU A 145 -0.53 -10.66 -26.80
N TRP A 146 -0.16 -11.12 -25.62
CA TRP A 146 0.01 -12.55 -25.32
C TRP A 146 -0.99 -12.94 -24.24
N LEU A 147 -1.91 -13.85 -24.58
CA LEU A 147 -3.01 -14.26 -23.73
C LEU A 147 -2.99 -15.78 -23.50
N ASN A 148 -3.53 -16.22 -22.39
CA ASN A 148 -3.92 -17.61 -22.20
C ASN A 148 -5.45 -17.71 -22.02
N PRO A 149 -6.06 -18.92 -22.14
CA PRO A 149 -7.52 -19.06 -22.09
C PRO A 149 -8.19 -18.51 -20.85
N SER A 150 -7.52 -18.51 -19.67
CA SER A 150 -8.13 -18.02 -18.43
C SER A 150 -8.37 -16.51 -18.44
N THR A 151 -7.55 -15.75 -19.17
CA THR A 151 -7.68 -14.27 -19.25
C THR A 151 -8.82 -13.82 -20.16
N CYS A 152 -9.42 -14.75 -20.88
CA CYS A 152 -10.56 -14.52 -21.77
C CYS A 152 -11.88 -15.11 -21.23
N LYS A 153 -12.01 -15.29 -19.90
CA LYS A 153 -13.20 -15.91 -19.28
C LYS A 153 -13.76 -15.11 -18.09
N PRO A 154 -14.44 -14.02 -18.37
CA PRO A 154 -14.75 -13.40 -19.66
C PRO A 154 -13.57 -12.59 -20.21
N VAL A 155 -13.61 -12.24 -21.49
CA VAL A 155 -12.78 -11.15 -22.03
C VAL A 155 -13.21 -9.86 -21.33
N GLY A 156 -12.29 -9.25 -20.58
CA GLY A 156 -12.65 -8.16 -19.67
C GLY A 156 -11.52 -7.19 -19.43
N HIS A 157 -11.49 -6.65 -18.23
CA HIS A 157 -10.56 -5.60 -17.79
C HIS A 157 -9.09 -5.94 -18.11
N SER A 158 -8.62 -7.18 -17.83
CA SER A 158 -7.23 -7.57 -18.10
C SER A 158 -6.87 -7.44 -19.58
N VAL A 159 -7.74 -7.88 -20.51
CA VAL A 159 -7.47 -7.74 -21.95
C VAL A 159 -7.49 -6.27 -22.38
N ALA A 160 -8.40 -5.46 -21.83
CA ALA A 160 -8.40 -4.01 -22.06
C ALA A 160 -7.12 -3.34 -21.57
N HIS A 161 -6.60 -3.76 -20.42
CA HIS A 161 -5.33 -3.30 -19.86
C HIS A 161 -4.15 -3.62 -20.82
N GLU A 162 -4.09 -4.83 -21.35
CA GLU A 162 -3.02 -5.24 -22.26
C GLU A 162 -3.11 -4.57 -23.64
N ILE A 163 -4.32 -4.25 -24.11
CA ILE A 163 -4.48 -3.38 -25.29
C ILE A 163 -3.86 -2.01 -24.99
N GLY A 164 -4.08 -1.43 -23.81
CA GLY A 164 -3.43 -0.21 -23.38
C GLY A 164 -1.91 -0.30 -23.53
N HIS A 165 -1.29 -1.35 -22.99
CA HIS A 165 0.16 -1.57 -23.16
C HIS A 165 0.59 -1.69 -24.61
N SER A 166 -0.22 -2.28 -25.46
CA SER A 166 0.10 -2.40 -26.88
C SER A 166 0.12 -1.03 -27.58
N PHE A 167 -0.73 -0.10 -27.13
CA PHE A 167 -0.68 1.31 -27.59
C PHE A 167 0.53 2.06 -26.98
N HIS A 168 0.86 1.82 -25.70
CA HIS A 168 2.09 2.37 -25.13
C HIS A 168 3.33 1.92 -25.91
N TYR A 169 3.38 0.65 -26.32
CA TYR A 169 4.45 0.16 -27.16
C TYR A 169 4.54 0.92 -28.49
N MET A 170 3.42 1.32 -29.09
CA MET A 170 3.43 2.13 -30.31
C MET A 170 3.90 3.57 -30.03
N CYS A 171 3.44 4.20 -28.93
CA CYS A 171 3.99 5.50 -28.51
C CYS A 171 5.50 5.43 -28.36
N TYR A 172 5.99 4.38 -27.68
CA TYR A 172 7.41 4.09 -27.52
C TYR A 172 8.12 3.90 -28.86
N SER A 173 7.55 3.08 -29.73
CA SER A 173 8.13 2.68 -31.02
C SER A 173 8.17 3.83 -32.05
N GLU A 174 7.19 4.71 -31.98
CA GLU A 174 7.00 5.82 -32.95
C GLU A 174 7.55 7.14 -32.43
N ALA A 175 8.05 7.19 -31.21
CA ALA A 175 8.70 8.37 -30.66
C ALA A 175 9.89 8.77 -31.55
N SER A 176 10.01 10.06 -31.80
CA SER A 176 11.01 10.62 -32.75
C SER A 176 12.48 10.42 -32.33
N ASN A 177 12.72 9.83 -31.17
CA ASN A 177 14.02 9.77 -30.49
C ASN A 177 14.55 8.34 -30.34
N HIS A 178 14.25 7.46 -31.29
CA HIS A 178 14.90 6.15 -31.34
C HIS A 178 16.43 6.29 -31.47
N GLY A 179 17.18 5.64 -30.60
CA GLY A 179 18.59 5.40 -30.83
C GLY A 179 18.81 4.56 -32.10
N ALA A 180 19.99 4.61 -32.66
CA ALA A 180 20.34 3.84 -33.87
C ALA A 180 20.20 2.33 -33.70
N ASP A 181 20.20 1.85 -32.46
CA ASP A 181 19.98 0.44 -32.07
C ASP A 181 18.53 0.12 -31.75
N GLY A 182 17.59 1.05 -31.96
CA GLY A 182 16.17 0.89 -31.63
C GLY A 182 15.81 1.16 -30.18
N THR A 183 16.75 1.57 -29.34
CA THR A 183 16.45 1.93 -27.95
C THR A 183 15.96 3.36 -27.85
N VAL A 184 14.86 3.59 -27.14
CA VAL A 184 14.41 4.95 -26.81
C VAL A 184 15.23 5.43 -25.62
N GLN A 185 15.90 6.54 -25.80
CA GLN A 185 16.81 7.13 -24.82
C GLN A 185 16.15 8.25 -24.00
N THR A 186 14.93 8.63 -24.30
CA THR A 186 14.31 9.86 -23.79
C THR A 186 12.85 9.64 -23.34
N GLY A 187 12.36 10.60 -22.55
CA GLY A 187 11.06 10.51 -21.92
C GLY A 187 11.00 9.37 -20.88
N PHE A 188 9.81 9.05 -20.43
CA PHE A 188 9.57 7.95 -19.49
C PHE A 188 9.27 6.61 -20.20
N HIS A 189 9.36 6.58 -21.52
CA HIS A 189 9.13 5.39 -22.31
C HIS A 189 10.28 4.38 -22.23
N GLY A 190 11.48 4.85 -21.96
CA GLY A 190 12.69 4.02 -21.95
C GLY A 190 12.83 3.16 -20.70
N ALA A 191 13.66 2.11 -20.80
CA ALA A 191 13.93 1.17 -19.72
C ALA A 191 14.70 1.80 -18.53
N VAL A 192 15.20 3.01 -18.67
CA VAL A 192 16.05 3.68 -17.66
C VAL A 192 15.26 4.62 -16.74
N GLY A 193 14.01 4.93 -17.08
CA GLY A 193 13.11 5.72 -16.24
C GLY A 193 12.15 4.84 -15.46
N ASN A 194 11.30 5.45 -14.67
CA ASN A 194 10.17 4.79 -14.01
C ASN A 194 8.99 4.52 -14.97
N GLY A 195 9.31 4.26 -16.23
CA GLY A 195 8.32 4.00 -17.28
C GLY A 195 7.36 2.89 -16.92
N SER A 196 7.86 1.80 -16.32
CA SER A 196 7.04 0.65 -15.96
C SER A 196 5.91 1.00 -14.98
N VAL A 197 6.14 1.87 -14.00
CA VAL A 197 5.08 2.34 -13.09
C VAL A 197 3.99 3.08 -13.87
N THR A 198 4.38 4.05 -14.68
CA THR A 198 3.45 4.86 -15.47
C THR A 198 2.73 4.03 -16.53
N TRP A 199 3.41 3.04 -17.11
CA TRP A 199 2.79 2.12 -18.06
C TRP A 199 1.63 1.37 -17.43
N GLU A 200 1.84 0.80 -16.26
CA GLU A 200 0.80 0.06 -15.53
C GLU A 200 -0.34 0.98 -15.05
N GLN A 201 -0.01 2.13 -14.48
CA GLN A 201 -1.02 3.12 -14.05
C GLN A 201 -1.88 3.57 -15.22
N THR A 202 -1.25 3.83 -16.38
CA THR A 202 -1.98 4.28 -17.57
C THR A 202 -2.85 3.17 -18.13
N ALA A 203 -2.35 1.93 -18.24
CA ALA A 203 -3.13 0.79 -18.72
C ALA A 203 -4.33 0.48 -17.81
N GLN A 204 -4.18 0.64 -16.47
CA GLN A 204 -5.30 0.55 -15.55
C GLN A 204 -6.36 1.64 -15.80
N TRP A 205 -5.92 2.88 -16.00
CA TRP A 205 -6.84 3.97 -16.32
C TRP A 205 -7.54 3.75 -17.64
N GLN A 206 -6.84 3.28 -18.68
CA GLN A 206 -7.40 2.93 -19.99
C GLN A 206 -8.45 1.82 -19.87
N ALA A 207 -8.13 0.71 -19.20
CA ALA A 207 -9.06 -0.38 -18.98
C ALA A 207 -10.33 0.05 -18.23
N ASN A 208 -10.17 0.94 -17.24
CA ASN A 208 -11.30 1.48 -16.48
C ASN A 208 -12.21 2.41 -17.32
N GLN A 209 -11.80 2.90 -18.50
CA GLN A 209 -12.72 3.60 -19.40
C GLN A 209 -13.79 2.64 -19.96
N SER A 210 -13.42 1.36 -20.18
CA SER A 210 -14.34 0.32 -20.61
C SER A 210 -15.06 -0.37 -19.45
N TYR A 211 -14.43 -0.41 -18.27
CA TYR A 211 -14.92 -1.10 -17.08
C TYR A 211 -14.93 -0.16 -15.84
N PRO A 212 -15.70 0.94 -15.88
CA PRO A 212 -15.64 1.95 -14.82
C PRO A 212 -16.12 1.46 -13.44
N ASN A 213 -16.93 0.40 -13.39
CA ASN A 213 -17.33 -0.25 -12.15
C ASN A 213 -16.18 -0.97 -11.43
N GLU A 214 -15.05 -1.18 -12.08
CA GLU A 214 -13.90 -1.85 -11.49
C GLU A 214 -12.86 -0.89 -10.90
N MET A 215 -13.02 0.42 -11.12
CA MET A 215 -12.03 1.41 -10.68
C MET A 215 -11.77 1.45 -9.17
N PHE A 216 -12.65 0.90 -8.33
CA PHE A 216 -12.47 0.82 -6.88
C PHE A 216 -12.29 -0.62 -6.38
N ASN A 217 -12.23 -1.64 -7.24
CA ASN A 217 -12.25 -3.03 -6.80
C ASN A 217 -10.93 -3.48 -6.14
N GLN A 218 -9.85 -3.59 -6.90
CA GLN A 218 -8.62 -4.19 -6.40
C GLN A 218 -7.64 -3.16 -5.82
N SER A 219 -7.62 -1.97 -6.38
CA SER A 219 -6.58 -0.99 -6.14
C SER A 219 -6.84 -0.11 -4.92
N ILE A 220 -8.09 0.15 -4.57
CA ILE A 220 -8.44 1.10 -3.52
C ILE A 220 -7.95 0.67 -2.14
N GLY A 221 -8.00 -0.64 -1.83
CA GLY A 221 -7.56 -1.17 -0.54
C GLY A 221 -6.07 -0.89 -0.24
N ILE A 222 -5.24 -0.84 -1.27
CA ILE A 222 -3.83 -0.47 -1.17
C ILE A 222 -3.69 1.05 -1.16
N PHE A 223 -4.24 1.75 -2.14
CA PHE A 223 -4.08 3.19 -2.30
C PHE A 223 -4.50 3.99 -1.06
N ARG A 224 -5.63 3.67 -0.44
CA ARG A 224 -6.10 4.36 0.77
C ARG A 224 -5.15 4.27 1.98
N ASN A 225 -4.22 3.31 1.98
CA ASN A 225 -3.21 3.12 3.02
C ASN A 225 -1.78 3.49 2.59
N SER A 226 -1.60 3.89 1.32
CA SER A 226 -0.31 4.27 0.76
C SER A 226 -0.36 5.58 -0.05
N HIS A 227 -1.44 6.34 0.04
CA HIS A 227 -1.61 7.64 -0.64
C HIS A 227 -0.56 8.69 -0.23
N ASN A 228 0.16 8.44 0.85
CA ASN A 228 1.33 9.20 1.27
C ASN A 228 2.60 8.91 0.43
N TYR A 229 2.62 7.86 -0.37
CA TYR A 229 3.72 7.58 -1.28
C TYR A 229 3.65 8.46 -2.53
N ALA A 230 4.79 8.67 -3.17
CA ALA A 230 4.85 9.42 -4.42
C ALA A 230 3.98 8.77 -5.50
N PHE A 231 3.38 9.59 -6.37
CA PHE A 231 2.54 9.10 -7.48
C PHE A 231 3.27 8.05 -8.33
N THR A 232 4.55 8.26 -8.59
CA THR A 232 5.39 7.38 -9.41
C THR A 232 6.12 6.29 -8.62
N HIS A 233 5.77 6.09 -7.35
CA HIS A 233 6.32 5.00 -6.55
C HIS A 233 5.89 3.64 -7.11
N GLU A 234 6.79 2.66 -7.15
CA GLU A 234 6.56 1.31 -7.71
C GLU A 234 5.37 0.58 -7.07
N TRP A 235 5.08 0.86 -5.79
CA TRP A 235 3.90 0.33 -5.11
C TRP A 235 2.59 0.80 -5.75
N HIS A 236 2.61 1.94 -6.40
CA HIS A 236 1.44 2.55 -7.02
C HIS A 236 1.18 2.13 -8.46
N ARG A 237 1.97 1.22 -9.03
CA ARG A 237 1.84 0.82 -10.44
C ARG A 237 0.42 0.45 -10.87
N TYR A 238 -0.35 -0.18 -9.99
CA TYR A 238 -1.74 -0.56 -10.28
C TYR A 238 -2.77 0.24 -9.47
N GLN A 239 -2.36 1.19 -8.62
CA GLN A 239 -3.23 1.73 -7.59
C GLN A 239 -3.47 3.23 -7.61
N SER A 240 -2.67 4.03 -8.32
CA SER A 240 -2.78 5.50 -8.22
C SER A 240 -3.28 6.19 -9.49
N TYR A 241 -3.88 5.48 -10.40
CA TYR A 241 -4.36 5.98 -11.69
C TYR A 241 -5.47 7.04 -11.61
N TRP A 242 -6.05 7.32 -10.44
CA TRP A 242 -7.05 8.39 -10.29
C TRP A 242 -6.49 9.78 -10.60
N PHE A 243 -5.17 9.96 -10.52
CA PHE A 243 -4.53 11.21 -10.95
C PHE A 243 -4.77 11.50 -12.44
N PHE A 244 -4.85 10.50 -13.29
CA PHE A 244 -5.18 10.68 -14.71
C PHE A 244 -6.62 11.15 -14.92
N TYR A 245 -7.58 10.64 -14.14
CA TYR A 245 -8.95 11.17 -14.16
C TYR A 245 -8.99 12.63 -13.72
N TYR A 246 -8.24 12.96 -12.67
CA TYR A 246 -8.09 14.33 -12.22
C TYR A 246 -7.51 15.23 -13.31
N LEU A 247 -6.41 14.85 -13.95
CA LEU A 247 -5.77 15.63 -15.02
C LEU A 247 -6.72 15.89 -16.18
N CYS A 248 -7.42 14.86 -16.66
CA CYS A 248 -8.39 15.00 -17.75
C CYS A 248 -9.54 15.95 -17.38
N GLN A 249 -10.04 15.89 -16.15
CA GLN A 249 -11.07 16.81 -15.66
C GLN A 249 -10.51 18.22 -15.47
N TYR A 250 -9.35 18.37 -14.85
CA TYR A 250 -8.73 19.66 -14.56
C TYR A 250 -8.45 20.47 -15.85
N TYR A 251 -7.93 19.81 -16.88
CA TYR A 251 -7.66 20.43 -18.17
C TYR A 251 -8.87 20.36 -19.14
N ASN A 252 -9.96 19.76 -18.74
CA ASN A 252 -11.15 19.52 -19.56
C ASN A 252 -10.80 18.86 -20.93
N ASP A 253 -9.89 17.89 -20.90
CA ASP A 253 -9.37 17.23 -22.09
C ASP A 253 -9.04 15.77 -21.78
N ILE A 254 -9.84 14.84 -22.30
CA ILE A 254 -9.67 13.38 -22.12
C ILE A 254 -8.33 12.88 -22.71
N GLN A 255 -7.77 13.61 -23.68
CA GLN A 255 -6.50 13.25 -24.33
C GLN A 255 -5.28 13.76 -23.59
N THR A 256 -5.45 14.45 -22.46
CA THR A 256 -4.33 15.02 -21.68
C THR A 256 -3.24 13.97 -21.39
N VAL A 257 -3.63 12.78 -20.97
CA VAL A 257 -2.67 11.69 -20.65
C VAL A 257 -1.93 11.22 -21.90
N ALA A 258 -2.67 10.95 -22.99
CA ALA A 258 -2.08 10.56 -24.28
C ALA A 258 -1.15 11.64 -24.84
N ASN A 259 -1.49 12.91 -24.64
CA ASN A 259 -0.64 14.03 -25.07
C ASN A 259 0.67 14.11 -24.28
N VAL A 260 0.68 13.68 -23.01
CA VAL A 260 1.94 13.51 -22.24
C VAL A 260 2.76 12.34 -22.82
N TRP A 261 2.10 11.22 -23.16
CA TRP A 261 2.75 10.07 -23.78
C TRP A 261 3.40 10.41 -25.13
N ASN A 262 2.76 11.25 -25.92
CA ASN A 262 3.20 11.65 -27.26
C ASN A 262 4.05 12.91 -27.26
N TYR A 263 4.34 13.52 -26.09
CA TYR A 263 5.12 14.74 -26.05
C TYR A 263 6.57 14.49 -26.48
N PRO A 264 7.09 15.28 -27.45
CA PRO A 264 8.45 15.10 -27.96
C PRO A 264 9.48 15.51 -26.91
N GLU A 265 10.10 14.55 -26.26
CA GLU A 265 11.11 14.77 -25.23
C GLU A 265 12.49 14.33 -25.74
N THR A 266 13.51 15.07 -25.31
CA THR A 266 14.91 14.83 -25.71
C THR A 266 15.79 14.29 -24.58
N GLN A 267 15.23 14.16 -23.37
CA GLN A 267 15.94 13.70 -22.18
C GLN A 267 15.17 12.58 -21.50
N VAL A 268 15.83 11.80 -20.66
CA VAL A 268 15.16 10.83 -19.79
C VAL A 268 14.43 11.58 -18.68
N LYS A 269 13.12 11.46 -18.64
CA LYS A 269 12.23 12.13 -17.69
C LYS A 269 11.13 11.19 -17.24
N ASP A 270 10.61 11.40 -16.04
CA ASP A 270 9.40 10.72 -15.60
C ASP A 270 8.13 11.44 -16.09
N PHE A 271 6.97 10.83 -15.83
CA PHE A 271 5.68 11.38 -16.23
C PHE A 271 5.46 12.82 -15.74
N ASN A 272 5.83 13.12 -14.50
CA ASN A 272 5.66 14.45 -13.92
C ASN A 272 6.53 15.51 -14.63
N GLN A 273 7.76 15.15 -14.95
CA GLN A 273 8.65 16.05 -15.67
C GLN A 273 8.17 16.31 -17.09
N VAL A 274 7.68 15.29 -17.79
CA VAL A 274 7.06 15.46 -19.12
C VAL A 274 5.77 16.26 -19.03
N LEU A 275 4.94 16.04 -18.01
CA LEU A 275 3.74 16.85 -17.77
C LEU A 275 4.07 18.32 -17.54
N MET A 276 5.12 18.60 -16.75
CA MET A 276 5.59 19.96 -16.53
C MET A 276 6.01 20.63 -17.86
N ASP A 277 6.74 19.93 -18.70
CA ASP A 277 7.17 20.47 -20.00
C ASP A 277 5.98 20.68 -20.95
N TYR A 278 5.08 19.72 -21.03
CA TYR A 278 3.90 19.78 -21.88
C TYR A 278 2.97 20.93 -21.48
N LYS A 279 2.67 21.06 -20.19
CA LYS A 279 1.74 22.08 -19.67
C LYS A 279 2.44 23.37 -19.25
N LYS A 280 3.79 23.48 -19.40
CA LYS A 280 4.61 24.62 -19.00
C LYS A 280 4.49 24.96 -17.51
N LEU A 281 4.46 23.93 -16.67
CA LEU A 281 4.33 24.07 -15.22
C LEU A 281 5.71 24.32 -14.59
N SER A 282 5.75 25.20 -13.60
CA SER A 282 6.85 25.25 -12.65
C SER A 282 6.75 24.08 -11.65
N VAL A 283 7.80 23.87 -10.86
CA VAL A 283 7.75 22.90 -9.75
C VAL A 283 6.67 23.29 -8.74
N GLU A 284 6.49 24.58 -8.49
CA GLU A 284 5.42 25.06 -7.60
C GLU A 284 4.03 24.74 -8.15
N ASP A 285 3.81 24.91 -9.45
CA ASP A 285 2.53 24.57 -10.11
C ASP A 285 2.27 23.07 -10.03
N LEU A 286 3.29 22.23 -10.20
CA LEU A 286 3.16 20.77 -10.05
C LEU A 286 2.67 20.41 -8.64
N PHE A 287 3.28 20.93 -7.60
CA PHE A 287 2.87 20.64 -6.23
C PHE A 287 1.50 21.26 -5.87
N LYS A 288 1.13 22.38 -6.48
CA LYS A 288 -0.22 22.94 -6.37
C LYS A 288 -1.25 22.01 -7.01
N LEU A 289 -0.93 21.44 -8.17
CA LEU A 289 -1.76 20.46 -8.87
C LEU A 289 -1.99 19.20 -8.01
N TYR A 290 -0.93 18.66 -7.39
CA TYR A 290 -1.03 17.52 -6.49
C TYR A 290 -1.83 17.82 -5.22
N PHE A 291 -1.74 19.03 -4.69
CA PHE A 291 -2.54 19.45 -3.55
C PHE A 291 -4.04 19.51 -3.88
N ASP A 292 -4.43 20.11 -5.02
CA ASP A 292 -5.83 20.13 -5.47
C ASP A 292 -6.34 18.70 -5.73
N TYR A 293 -5.51 17.85 -6.38
CA TYR A 293 -5.81 16.43 -6.52
C TYR A 293 -6.05 15.75 -5.17
N ALA A 294 -5.18 15.97 -4.18
CA ALA A 294 -5.32 15.41 -2.84
C ALA A 294 -6.64 15.83 -2.18
N CYS A 295 -6.99 17.11 -2.25
CA CYS A 295 -8.25 17.62 -1.72
C CYS A 295 -9.47 16.96 -2.38
N ARG A 296 -9.43 16.73 -3.69
CA ARG A 296 -10.52 16.07 -4.43
C ARG A 296 -10.60 14.58 -4.16
N CYS A 297 -9.45 13.92 -3.91
CA CYS A 297 -9.41 12.51 -3.52
C CYS A 297 -10.17 12.24 -2.23
N VAL A 298 -10.20 13.17 -1.27
CA VAL A 298 -10.90 12.98 0.01
C VAL A 298 -12.31 12.46 -0.19
N THR A 299 -13.03 13.00 -1.16
CA THR A 299 -14.41 12.62 -1.46
C THR A 299 -14.58 12.03 -2.86
N TRP A 300 -13.49 11.72 -3.54
CA TRP A 300 -13.47 11.24 -4.92
C TRP A 300 -14.26 12.14 -5.85
N ASP A 301 -13.97 13.45 -5.79
CA ASP A 301 -14.69 14.49 -6.54
C ASP A 301 -14.19 14.57 -7.98
N PHE A 302 -14.26 13.45 -8.66
CA PHE A 302 -14.02 13.29 -10.08
C PHE A 302 -15.30 12.84 -10.75
N ASP A 303 -15.62 13.43 -11.91
CA ASP A 303 -16.86 13.14 -12.62
C ASP A 303 -17.00 11.64 -12.94
N ALA A 304 -15.91 11.01 -13.36
CA ALA A 304 -15.88 9.57 -13.65
C ALA A 304 -16.13 8.69 -12.40
N CYS A 305 -15.85 9.19 -11.20
CA CYS A 305 -16.00 8.45 -9.96
C CYS A 305 -17.39 8.56 -9.33
N LYS A 306 -18.21 9.51 -9.77
CA LYS A 306 -19.48 9.86 -9.10
C LYS A 306 -20.42 8.69 -8.85
N ALA A 307 -20.50 7.75 -9.77
CA ALA A 307 -21.39 6.59 -9.66
C ALA A 307 -20.87 5.50 -8.69
N TYR A 308 -19.57 5.50 -8.37
CA TYR A 308 -18.89 4.37 -7.72
C TYR A 308 -18.29 4.73 -6.35
N ARG A 309 -18.20 6.01 -6.00
CA ARG A 309 -17.39 6.54 -4.88
C ARG A 309 -18.02 6.43 -3.48
N ASN A 310 -19.33 6.19 -3.34
CA ASN A 310 -20.06 6.39 -2.08
C ASN A 310 -19.48 5.67 -0.87
N ASN A 311 -18.94 4.45 -1.07
CA ASN A 311 -18.36 3.65 0.00
C ASN A 311 -16.92 4.05 0.37
N TYR A 312 -16.32 4.99 -0.36
CA TYR A 312 -14.90 5.31 -0.25
C TYR A 312 -14.62 6.76 0.18
N VAL A 313 -15.68 7.52 0.43
CA VAL A 313 -15.59 8.94 0.83
C VAL A 313 -14.91 9.08 2.19
N GLY A 314 -13.72 9.68 2.21
CA GLY A 314 -12.91 9.89 3.40
C GLY A 314 -12.32 8.62 4.00
N ASP A 315 -12.35 7.49 3.27
CA ASP A 315 -11.80 6.21 3.72
C ASP A 315 -10.31 6.13 3.42
N PHE A 316 -9.53 6.94 4.14
CA PHE A 316 -8.07 6.99 4.06
C PHE A 316 -7.45 6.65 5.41
N GLY A 317 -6.42 5.81 5.38
CA GLY A 317 -5.67 5.47 6.59
C GLY A 317 -4.70 6.59 6.97
N TYR A 318 -4.80 7.10 8.19
CA TYR A 318 -3.84 8.06 8.74
C TYR A 318 -3.34 7.62 10.11
N ARG A 319 -2.05 7.78 10.34
CA ARG A 319 -1.39 7.43 11.60
C ARG A 319 -0.52 8.58 12.07
N CYS A 320 -0.58 8.88 13.34
CA CYS A 320 0.25 9.89 13.99
C CYS A 320 0.62 9.45 15.41
N VAL A 321 1.59 10.14 15.99
CA VAL A 321 2.03 9.98 17.37
C VAL A 321 1.64 11.24 18.14
N LEU A 322 0.91 11.10 19.24
CA LEU A 322 0.66 12.20 20.16
C LEU A 322 1.96 12.46 20.94
N THR A 323 2.49 13.67 20.81
CA THR A 323 3.73 14.07 21.50
C THR A 323 3.48 14.40 22.98
N ASP A 324 4.55 14.54 23.75
CA ASP A 324 4.46 14.93 25.17
C ASP A 324 3.91 16.35 25.36
N GLU A 325 4.09 17.20 24.36
CA GLU A 325 3.58 18.57 24.32
C GLU A 325 2.10 18.64 23.93
N GLY A 326 1.52 17.54 23.46
CA GLY A 326 0.12 17.46 23.03
C GLY A 326 -0.10 17.69 21.55
N ASP A 327 0.96 17.82 20.76
CA ASP A 327 0.90 17.90 19.30
C ASP A 327 0.80 16.51 18.66
N TYR A 328 0.41 16.45 17.41
CA TYR A 328 0.39 15.22 16.60
C TYR A 328 1.57 15.23 15.63
N GLN A 329 2.51 14.29 15.79
CA GLN A 329 3.56 14.08 14.79
C GLN A 329 3.12 13.00 13.80
N VAL A 330 3.29 13.24 12.50
CA VAL A 330 3.03 12.21 11.50
C VAL A 330 3.83 10.94 11.81
N ALA A 331 3.18 9.79 11.82
CA ALA A 331 3.85 8.50 11.99
C ALA A 331 4.61 8.10 10.72
N LEU A 332 5.67 7.29 10.87
CA LEU A 332 6.49 6.83 9.76
C LEU A 332 5.65 6.25 8.61
N ALA A 333 4.67 5.41 8.95
CA ALA A 333 3.80 4.78 7.96
C ALA A 333 2.92 5.75 7.16
N SER A 334 2.72 6.97 7.65
CA SER A 334 1.94 8.02 6.99
C SER A 334 2.79 9.22 6.54
N CYS A 335 4.10 9.22 6.82
CA CYS A 335 4.98 10.32 6.43
C CYS A 335 4.96 10.48 4.89
N PRO A 336 4.62 11.67 4.35
CA PRO A 336 4.40 11.80 2.92
C PRO A 336 5.70 11.90 2.15
N GLN A 337 5.75 11.25 0.98
CA GLN A 337 6.76 11.44 -0.05
C GLN A 337 6.41 12.64 -0.95
N SER A 338 7.26 12.99 -1.91
CA SER A 338 7.22 14.26 -2.64
C SER A 338 5.86 14.62 -3.26
N THR A 339 5.16 13.68 -3.87
CA THR A 339 3.84 13.87 -4.51
C THR A 339 2.72 13.11 -3.78
N GLY A 340 3.06 12.55 -2.61
CA GLY A 340 2.09 11.97 -1.71
C GLY A 340 1.36 13.01 -0.87
N PHE A 341 0.37 12.60 -0.11
CA PHE A 341 -0.42 13.48 0.74
C PHE A 341 -1.00 12.74 1.93
N ASN A 342 -1.53 13.48 2.90
CA ASN A 342 -2.29 12.92 4.00
C ASN A 342 -3.71 13.46 4.01
N VAL A 343 -4.67 12.59 4.29
CA VAL A 343 -6.07 12.90 4.57
C VAL A 343 -6.32 12.61 6.05
N ILE A 344 -6.40 13.65 6.85
CA ILE A 344 -6.49 13.59 8.30
C ILE A 344 -7.95 13.83 8.69
N PRO A 345 -8.67 12.83 9.21
CA PRO A 345 -10.04 13.00 9.65
C PRO A 345 -10.07 13.90 10.88
N LEU A 346 -11.05 14.80 10.93
CA LEU A 346 -11.27 15.70 12.05
C LEU A 346 -12.66 15.46 12.67
N GLN A 347 -12.80 15.79 13.95
CA GLN A 347 -14.10 15.94 14.57
C GLN A 347 -14.79 17.16 13.95
N VAL A 348 -16.11 17.08 13.77
CA VAL A 348 -16.87 18.19 13.16
C VAL A 348 -17.33 19.14 14.26
N PRO A 349 -16.78 20.38 14.33
CA PRO A 349 -17.23 21.36 15.30
C PRO A 349 -18.58 21.98 14.91
N ALA A 350 -19.15 22.78 15.80
CA ALA A 350 -20.32 23.57 15.49
C ALA A 350 -20.06 24.58 14.35
N ALA A 351 -21.06 24.86 13.55
CA ALA A 351 -21.01 25.91 12.54
C ALA A 351 -20.56 27.26 13.14
N GLY A 352 -19.73 27.99 12.42
CA GLY A 352 -19.16 29.25 12.86
C GLY A 352 -17.91 29.11 13.77
N THR A 353 -17.51 27.90 14.17
CA THR A 353 -16.27 27.70 14.92
C THR A 353 -15.06 28.02 14.02
N GLU A 354 -14.15 28.82 14.53
CA GLU A 354 -12.82 28.97 13.92
C GLU A 354 -11.97 27.74 14.27
N VAL A 355 -11.46 27.08 13.24
CA VAL A 355 -10.55 25.96 13.35
C VAL A 355 -9.19 26.40 12.83
N THR A 356 -8.16 26.27 13.66
CA THR A 356 -6.79 26.60 13.32
C THR A 356 -5.93 25.34 13.36
N THR A 357 -5.17 25.11 12.29
CA THR A 357 -4.05 24.15 12.29
C THR A 357 -2.75 24.91 12.46
N HIS A 358 -1.98 24.56 13.49
CA HIS A 358 -0.60 24.99 13.69
C HIS A 358 0.32 23.92 13.12
N LEU A 359 0.80 24.11 11.90
CA LEU A 359 1.65 23.13 11.22
C LEU A 359 3.12 23.42 11.50
N THR A 360 3.85 22.44 11.99
CA THR A 360 5.30 22.51 12.21
C THR A 360 6.02 21.61 11.23
N GLY A 361 6.78 22.22 10.30
CA GLY A 361 7.69 21.47 9.44
C GLY A 361 8.91 21.01 10.23
N LEU A 362 9.05 19.71 10.44
CA LEU A 362 10.17 19.15 11.17
C LEU A 362 11.48 19.27 10.37
N ARG A 363 12.60 19.23 11.09
CA ARG A 363 13.91 19.22 10.42
C ARG A 363 14.04 17.96 9.57
N VAL A 364 14.43 18.13 8.32
CA VAL A 364 14.75 17.00 7.44
C VAL A 364 15.87 16.17 8.06
N GLY A 365 15.69 14.87 8.10
CA GLY A 365 16.62 13.94 8.77
C GLY A 365 16.37 13.76 10.28
N SER A 366 15.36 14.43 10.87
CA SER A 366 14.93 14.12 12.22
C SER A 366 14.28 12.73 12.28
N ASN A 367 14.61 11.96 13.32
CA ASN A 367 13.90 10.72 13.56
C ASN A 367 12.44 11.02 13.89
N LEU A 368 11.53 10.22 13.32
CA LEU A 368 10.14 10.20 13.77
C LEU A 368 10.03 9.42 15.07
N LEU A 369 9.06 9.78 15.92
CA LEU A 369 8.91 9.19 17.25
C LEU A 369 8.61 7.69 17.22
N ASP A 370 8.00 7.19 16.16
CA ASP A 370 7.67 5.77 15.96
C ASP A 370 8.68 5.02 15.10
N ALA A 371 9.80 5.65 14.73
CA ALA A 371 10.83 5.05 13.88
C ALA A 371 12.10 4.71 14.67
N ASP A 372 12.66 3.55 14.43
CA ASP A 372 14.01 3.22 14.89
C ASP A 372 15.06 4.02 14.11
N PRO A 373 16.05 4.60 14.78
CA PRO A 373 17.23 5.13 14.12
C PRO A 373 17.91 4.00 13.32
N GLY A 374 17.90 4.10 12.00
CA GLY A 374 18.45 3.06 11.12
C GLY A 374 17.44 2.08 10.53
N GLU A 375 16.16 2.24 10.80
CA GLU A 375 15.07 1.44 10.19
C GLU A 375 14.88 1.75 8.69
N PHE A 376 15.76 2.57 8.22
CA PHE A 376 15.70 2.95 6.88
C PHE A 376 16.49 2.13 6.02
N LEU A 377 15.92 1.53 5.13
CA LEU A 377 16.28 1.29 4.51
C LEU A 377 16.42 0.73 3.39
N ASN A 378 16.78 0.13 2.95
CA ASN A 378 17.08 -0.71 1.85
C ASN A 378 15.84 -1.45 1.50
N GLY A 379 15.00 -0.79 0.73
CA GLY A 379 14.04 -1.49 -0.09
C GLY A 379 14.78 -2.59 -0.82
N ASP A 380 14.27 -3.74 -0.76
CA ASP A 380 14.68 -4.80 -1.66
C ASP A 380 14.17 -4.40 -3.05
N SER A 381 14.99 -4.63 -4.07
CA SER A 381 14.65 -4.35 -5.47
C SER A 381 13.41 -5.06 -5.99
N GLN A 382 12.79 -5.92 -5.19
CA GLN A 382 11.58 -6.60 -5.59
C GLN A 382 10.37 -5.71 -5.30
N TRP A 383 9.54 -5.54 -6.31
CA TRP A 383 8.33 -4.72 -6.25
C TRP A 383 7.33 -5.13 -5.15
N GLU A 384 7.43 -6.34 -4.61
CA GLU A 384 6.66 -6.79 -3.45
C GLU A 384 7.19 -6.27 -2.11
N LYS A 385 8.39 -5.73 -2.09
CA LYS A 385 9.08 -5.31 -0.87
C LYS A 385 9.21 -3.79 -0.83
N PHE A 386 8.16 -3.16 -0.43
CA PHE A 386 7.98 -1.71 -0.44
C PHE A 386 8.54 -1.01 0.78
N ALA A 387 9.63 -1.47 1.30
CA ALA A 387 10.17 -0.95 2.54
C ALA A 387 11.16 0.20 2.35
N THR A 388 11.45 0.59 1.11
CA THR A 388 12.37 1.70 0.88
C THR A 388 11.72 3.01 1.29
N ARG A 389 12.21 3.56 2.40
CA ARG A 389 11.76 4.82 2.94
C ARG A 389 12.97 5.65 3.28
N ARG A 390 12.95 6.91 2.90
CA ARG A 390 14.06 7.82 3.18
C ARG A 390 13.55 9.17 3.60
N TYR A 391 13.81 9.57 4.83
CA TYR A 391 13.54 10.92 5.30
C TYR A 391 14.81 11.72 5.63
N THR A 392 15.98 11.13 5.38
CA THR A 392 17.26 11.79 5.56
C THR A 392 17.76 12.35 4.23
N ILE A 393 17.67 13.63 4.03
CA ILE A 393 18.04 14.31 2.80
C ILE A 393 19.07 15.39 3.08
N GLY A 394 20.01 15.56 2.17
CA GLY A 394 21.03 16.60 2.24
C GLY A 394 20.92 17.64 1.13
N GLY A 395 21.65 18.74 1.28
CA GLY A 395 21.82 19.77 0.25
C GLY A 395 20.55 20.53 -0.14
N ALA A 396 20.41 20.83 -1.41
CA ALA A 396 19.28 21.62 -1.93
C ALA A 396 17.94 20.88 -1.81
N ARG A 397 17.96 19.54 -1.76
CA ARG A 397 16.76 18.73 -1.60
C ARG A 397 16.19 18.79 -0.17
N ALA A 398 16.97 19.24 0.81
CA ALA A 398 16.49 19.45 2.17
C ALA A 398 15.49 20.62 2.29
N ALA A 399 15.41 21.50 1.29
CA ALA A 399 14.46 22.59 1.28
C ALA A 399 13.04 22.08 1.03
N ARG A 400 12.17 22.27 1.99
CA ARG A 400 10.79 21.81 2.01
C ARG A 400 9.78 22.96 2.02
N GLY A 401 8.55 22.58 1.96
CA GLY A 401 7.36 23.33 2.28
C GLY A 401 6.18 22.37 2.26
N PHE A 402 5.04 22.84 2.75
CA PHE A 402 3.79 22.08 2.77
C PHE A 402 2.65 22.96 2.27
N ARG A 403 1.68 22.33 1.62
CA ARG A 403 0.35 22.91 1.44
C ARG A 403 -0.60 22.24 2.41
N MET A 404 -1.49 23.01 3.00
CA MET A 404 -2.55 22.51 3.86
C MET A 404 -3.87 23.18 3.55
N GLY A 405 -4.96 22.49 3.85
CA GLY A 405 -6.31 23.00 3.68
C GLY A 405 -7.35 22.02 4.20
N TYR A 406 -8.57 22.47 4.25
CA TYR A 406 -9.67 21.65 4.76
C TYR A 406 -10.64 21.26 3.66
N VAL A 407 -11.17 20.05 3.78
CA VAL A 407 -12.26 19.56 2.94
C VAL A 407 -13.44 19.25 3.83
N ALA A 408 -14.58 19.89 3.56
CA ALA A 408 -15.83 19.63 4.25
C ALA A 408 -16.86 19.01 3.30
N LEU A 409 -17.55 17.97 3.79
CA LEU A 409 -18.72 17.40 3.14
C LEU A 409 -19.96 17.85 3.90
N LEU A 410 -20.89 18.51 3.21
CA LEU A 410 -22.15 18.95 3.78
C LEU A 410 -23.20 17.82 3.77
N ASN A 411 -24.25 17.98 4.57
CA ASN A 411 -25.36 17.02 4.66
C ASN A 411 -26.10 16.77 3.33
N ASP A 412 -26.08 17.76 2.44
CA ASP A 412 -26.68 17.66 1.09
C ASP A 412 -25.74 17.04 0.05
N GLY A 413 -24.52 16.68 0.46
CA GLY A 413 -23.49 16.12 -0.42
C GLY A 413 -22.61 17.17 -1.10
N THR A 414 -22.81 18.47 -0.82
CA THR A 414 -21.94 19.55 -1.32
C THR A 414 -20.54 19.42 -0.71
N ARG A 415 -19.51 19.68 -1.52
CA ARG A 415 -18.09 19.63 -1.15
C ARG A 415 -17.55 21.04 -1.08
N CYS A 416 -16.92 21.36 0.03
CA CYS A 416 -16.28 22.66 0.24
C CYS A 416 -14.78 22.45 0.45
N TYR A 417 -13.99 23.28 -0.22
CA TYR A 417 -12.54 23.27 -0.15
C TYR A 417 -12.05 24.60 0.40
N PHE A 418 -11.18 24.56 1.41
CA PHE A 418 -10.65 25.74 2.08
C PHE A 418 -9.14 25.68 2.08
N SER A 419 -8.50 26.62 1.42
CA SER A 419 -7.06 26.81 1.33
C SER A 419 -6.80 28.24 0.89
N ASP A 420 -5.70 28.82 1.32
CA ASP A 420 -5.27 30.16 0.89
C ASP A 420 -4.18 30.10 -0.20
N ASP A 421 -3.95 28.94 -0.79
CA ASP A 421 -2.91 28.68 -1.80
C ASP A 421 -1.47 28.91 -1.31
N SER A 422 -1.26 29.17 -0.01
CA SER A 422 0.07 29.39 0.55
C SER A 422 0.90 28.12 0.63
N VAL A 423 2.21 28.29 0.70
CA VAL A 423 3.16 27.22 1.06
C VAL A 423 3.70 27.55 2.44
N TYR A 424 3.48 26.65 3.38
CA TYR A 424 3.82 26.73 4.79
C TYR A 424 5.15 26.07 5.09
N CYS A 425 5.81 26.49 6.16
CA CYS A 425 7.04 25.90 6.69
C CYS A 425 8.17 25.80 5.64
N LYS A 426 8.34 26.85 4.85
CA LYS A 426 9.34 26.92 3.77
C LYS A 426 10.78 26.86 4.27
N GLY A 427 11.62 26.16 3.54
CA GLY A 427 13.07 26.16 3.76
C GLY A 427 13.57 24.96 4.55
N THR A 428 14.63 25.13 5.33
CA THR A 428 15.32 24.06 6.05
C THR A 428 15.17 24.16 7.57
N SER A 429 14.71 25.30 8.06
CA SER A 429 14.53 25.54 9.51
C SER A 429 13.22 24.96 10.00
N VAL A 430 13.19 24.51 11.26
CA VAL A 430 11.95 24.14 11.93
C VAL A 430 11.15 25.42 12.19
N VAL A 431 9.94 25.48 11.65
CA VAL A 431 9.04 26.63 11.81
C VAL A 431 7.61 26.09 11.97
N THR A 432 6.79 26.81 12.74
CA THR A 432 5.36 26.61 12.87
C THR A 432 4.64 27.75 12.18
N GLU A 433 3.67 27.42 11.35
CA GLU A 433 2.82 28.39 10.66
C GLU A 433 1.37 27.94 10.71
N ASP A 434 0.47 28.90 10.78
CA ASP A 434 -0.93 28.70 11.09
C ASP A 434 -1.83 28.90 9.86
N TYR A 435 -2.88 28.09 9.76
CA TYR A 435 -3.98 28.32 8.84
C TYR A 435 -5.31 28.16 9.56
N THR A 436 -6.17 29.17 9.47
CA THR A 436 -7.49 29.22 10.12
C THR A 436 -8.59 29.25 9.07
N PHE A 437 -9.65 28.49 9.30
CA PHE A 437 -10.89 28.61 8.54
C PHE A 437 -12.09 28.58 9.48
N THR A 438 -13.23 29.09 9.01
CA THR A 438 -14.51 29.03 9.74
C THR A 438 -15.35 27.87 9.24
N VAL A 439 -15.82 27.03 10.15
CA VAL A 439 -16.64 25.86 9.82
C VAL A 439 -17.99 26.32 9.25
N PRO A 440 -18.35 25.89 8.01
CA PRO A 440 -19.64 26.25 7.43
C PRO A 440 -20.80 25.53 8.11
N GLU A 441 -22.03 25.92 7.79
CA GLU A 441 -23.22 25.23 8.25
C GLU A 441 -23.36 23.85 7.59
N ASN A 442 -24.03 22.95 8.30
CA ASN A 442 -24.43 21.63 7.80
C ASN A 442 -23.27 20.69 7.40
N VAL A 443 -22.10 20.86 7.97
CA VAL A 443 -20.98 19.93 7.77
C VAL A 443 -21.28 18.58 8.39
N SER A 444 -21.18 17.53 7.61
CA SER A 444 -21.33 16.13 8.05
C SER A 444 -20.00 15.46 8.31
N LYS A 445 -18.94 15.83 7.57
CA LYS A 445 -17.59 15.30 7.71
C LYS A 445 -16.58 16.40 7.41
N LEU A 446 -15.44 16.35 8.10
CA LEU A 446 -14.35 17.32 7.96
C LEU A 446 -13.00 16.61 7.93
N TRP A 447 -12.11 17.07 7.08
CA TRP A 447 -10.73 16.57 6.97
C TRP A 447 -9.76 17.73 6.80
N LEU A 448 -8.56 17.55 7.36
CA LEU A 448 -7.39 18.35 7.02
C LEU A 448 -6.59 17.56 5.96
N VAL A 449 -6.14 18.24 4.91
CA VAL A 449 -5.26 17.70 3.88
C VAL A 449 -3.90 18.38 4.01
N VAL A 450 -2.85 17.58 4.07
CA VAL A 450 -1.47 18.07 4.08
C VAL A 450 -0.70 17.37 2.96
N SER A 451 0.01 18.13 2.13
CA SER A 451 0.90 17.57 1.11
C SER A 451 2.23 18.36 1.04
N PRO A 452 3.34 17.69 0.70
CA PRO A 452 4.60 18.41 0.46
C PRO A 452 4.49 19.41 -0.68
N ALA A 453 5.20 20.52 -0.54
CA ALA A 453 5.38 21.54 -1.56
C ALA A 453 6.86 21.89 -1.64
N LEU A 454 7.62 21.12 -2.40
CA LEU A 454 9.06 21.15 -2.39
C LEU A 454 9.61 22.22 -3.34
N LYS A 455 10.81 22.68 -3.07
CA LYS A 455 11.53 23.64 -3.93
C LYS A 455 12.01 22.99 -5.23
N SER A 456 12.26 21.69 -5.23
CA SER A 456 12.71 20.93 -6.39
C SER A 456 11.96 19.61 -6.48
N TYR A 457 11.76 19.15 -7.70
CA TYR A 457 11.24 17.82 -7.98
C TYR A 457 12.41 16.85 -8.27
N ALA A 458 12.35 15.66 -7.71
CA ALA A 458 13.28 14.58 -8.00
C ALA A 458 12.55 13.48 -8.76
N GLN A 459 13.12 13.09 -9.90
CA GLN A 459 12.63 11.97 -10.69
C GLN A 459 12.64 10.68 -9.86
N HIS A 460 11.49 10.00 -9.78
CA HIS A 460 11.42 8.67 -9.21
C HIS A 460 11.75 7.64 -10.29
N LYS A 461 12.78 6.84 -10.06
CA LYS A 461 13.15 5.74 -10.94
C LYS A 461 12.44 4.46 -10.51
N TRP A 462 12.36 3.51 -11.43
CA TRP A 462 11.77 2.22 -11.16
C TRP A 462 12.49 1.48 -10.03
N ASP A 463 11.69 1.00 -9.11
CA ASP A 463 11.86 0.10 -7.95
C ASP A 463 13.16 0.18 -7.09
N GLU A 464 14.15 0.97 -7.40
CA GLU A 464 15.42 0.90 -6.68
C GLU A 464 16.03 2.25 -6.31
N SER A 465 15.28 3.30 -6.56
CA SER A 465 15.81 4.64 -6.41
C SER A 465 15.40 5.24 -5.07
N ILE A 466 16.10 4.87 -4.02
CA ILE A 466 15.89 5.45 -2.68
C ILE A 466 16.00 6.98 -2.66
N GLU A 467 16.64 7.59 -3.66
CA GLU A 467 16.75 9.05 -3.77
C GLU A 467 15.42 9.74 -4.00
N ALA A 468 14.43 9.04 -4.55
CA ALA A 468 13.11 9.57 -4.80
C ALA A 468 12.09 9.23 -3.72
N ASP A 469 12.43 8.32 -2.80
CA ASP A 469 11.60 7.90 -1.67
C ASP A 469 11.72 8.83 -0.46
N ASP A 470 12.26 10.00 -0.66
CA ASP A 470 12.41 10.99 0.39
C ASP A 470 11.06 11.32 1.03
N MET A 471 11.04 11.30 2.36
CA MET A 471 9.88 11.58 3.18
C MET A 471 10.00 12.94 3.87
N TRP A 472 8.87 13.62 4.03
CA TRP A 472 8.81 14.99 4.52
C TRP A 472 8.01 15.05 5.82
N PRO A 473 8.68 14.93 6.98
CA PRO A 473 8.03 14.86 8.28
C PRO A 473 7.49 16.22 8.74
N TYR A 474 6.37 16.16 9.46
CA TYR A 474 5.74 17.31 10.09
C TYR A 474 5.06 16.91 11.39
N SER A 475 4.76 17.90 12.23
CA SER A 475 3.81 17.79 13.33
C SER A 475 2.75 18.89 13.22
N PHE A 476 1.66 18.75 13.94
CA PHE A 476 0.61 19.77 13.99
C PHE A 476 -0.18 19.70 15.30
N SER A 477 -0.75 20.84 15.67
CA SER A 477 -1.80 20.91 16.69
C SER A 477 -3.03 21.62 16.12
N LEU A 478 -4.14 21.50 16.80
CA LEU A 478 -5.43 21.96 16.35
C LEU A 478 -6.13 22.79 17.43
N ASP A 479 -6.63 23.97 17.06
CA ASP A 479 -7.57 24.73 17.86
C ASP A 479 -8.97 24.62 17.25
N GLY A 480 -10.00 24.59 18.09
CA GLY A 480 -11.41 24.55 17.68
C GLY A 480 -11.91 23.19 17.19
N THR A 481 -11.04 22.21 17.04
CA THR A 481 -11.38 20.81 16.72
C THR A 481 -10.32 19.85 17.26
N ASP A 482 -10.50 18.56 16.99
CA ASP A 482 -9.54 17.53 17.30
C ASP A 482 -9.52 16.46 16.20
N ILE A 483 -8.54 15.57 16.24
CA ILE A 483 -8.43 14.48 15.27
C ILE A 483 -9.63 13.53 15.38
N GLY A 484 -10.11 13.05 14.25
CA GLY A 484 -11.25 12.14 14.17
C GLY A 484 -10.88 10.70 14.57
N SER A 485 -11.86 9.97 15.05
CA SER A 485 -11.69 8.60 15.58
C SER A 485 -11.24 7.55 14.56
N SER A 486 -11.29 7.84 13.26
CA SER A 486 -10.79 6.94 12.22
C SER A 486 -9.27 7.04 12.01
N ALA A 487 -8.60 8.06 12.55
CA ALA A 487 -7.16 8.10 12.62
C ALA A 487 -6.62 7.15 13.69
N ILE A 488 -5.43 6.61 13.46
CA ILE A 488 -4.72 5.81 14.45
C ILE A 488 -3.71 6.73 15.15
N VAL A 489 -3.96 7.02 16.42
CA VAL A 489 -3.09 7.86 17.24
C VAL A 489 -2.30 6.94 18.17
N TYR A 490 -0.97 6.94 18.02
CA TYR A 490 -0.07 6.25 18.92
C TYR A 490 0.27 7.18 20.10
N ALA A 491 0.46 6.62 21.28
CA ALA A 491 1.04 7.36 22.38
C ALA A 491 2.52 7.68 22.09
N SER A 492 3.02 8.80 22.59
CA SER A 492 4.44 9.12 22.54
C SER A 492 5.26 7.99 23.16
N PRO A 493 6.34 7.53 22.51
CA PRO A 493 7.23 6.54 23.09
C PRO A 493 7.99 7.07 24.31
N THR A 494 8.03 8.38 24.51
CA THR A 494 8.62 9.02 25.70
C THR A 494 7.64 9.15 26.86
N LEU A 495 6.33 9.09 26.57
CA LEU A 495 5.29 9.00 27.58
C LEU A 495 5.27 7.59 28.18
N ASP A 496 6.11 7.41 29.17
CA ASP A 496 6.12 6.26 30.07
C ASP A 496 6.72 4.96 29.56
N ASP A 497 8.05 4.88 29.58
CA ASP A 497 8.80 3.61 29.57
C ASP A 497 8.36 2.66 30.69
N ARG A 498 7.60 3.16 31.67
CA ARG A 498 7.11 2.46 32.87
C ARG A 498 5.76 1.75 32.67
N ASP A 499 5.08 1.93 31.54
CA ASP A 499 3.76 1.31 31.31
C ASP A 499 3.84 -0.18 31.03
N ILE A 500 4.97 -0.66 30.52
CA ILE A 500 5.19 -2.08 30.25
C ILE A 500 6.08 -2.69 31.32
N ALA A 501 5.83 -3.94 31.64
CA ALA A 501 6.60 -4.68 32.64
C ALA A 501 6.70 -6.15 32.27
N ASP A 502 7.70 -6.80 32.84
CA ASP A 502 7.84 -8.25 32.76
C ASP A 502 6.69 -8.93 33.49
N ALA A 503 6.22 -10.05 32.94
CA ALA A 503 5.28 -10.95 33.56
C ALA A 503 5.79 -12.39 33.44
N THR A 504 5.57 -13.21 34.48
CA THR A 504 5.92 -14.63 34.43
C THR A 504 4.67 -15.46 34.68
N PHE A 505 4.45 -16.43 33.82
CA PHE A 505 3.33 -17.36 33.84
C PHE A 505 3.86 -18.78 34.05
N THR A 506 3.45 -19.46 35.13
CA THR A 506 3.87 -20.81 35.41
C THR A 506 2.70 -21.77 35.16
N TYR A 507 2.95 -22.81 34.38
CA TYR A 507 1.98 -23.84 34.05
C TYR A 507 2.51 -25.21 34.47
N ASP A 508 1.68 -26.00 35.12
CA ASP A 508 1.87 -27.45 35.25
C ASP A 508 1.21 -28.16 34.08
N VAL A 509 2.03 -28.92 33.34
CA VAL A 509 1.66 -29.56 32.08
C VAL A 509 1.83 -31.06 32.22
N THR A 510 0.80 -31.82 31.90
CA THR A 510 0.85 -33.29 31.91
C THR A 510 0.35 -33.82 30.56
N PHE A 511 0.98 -34.87 30.05
CA PHE A 511 0.47 -35.62 28.90
C PHE A 511 0.92 -37.08 28.93
N PRO A 512 0.20 -37.98 28.24
CA PRO A 512 0.51 -39.40 28.23
C PRO A 512 1.90 -39.66 27.67
N ARG A 513 2.57 -40.68 28.20
CA ARG A 513 3.78 -41.21 27.57
C ARG A 513 3.46 -41.75 26.18
N THR A 514 4.37 -41.52 25.26
CA THR A 514 4.37 -42.17 23.95
C THR A 514 5.58 -43.09 23.77
N THR A 515 5.52 -43.99 22.80
CA THR A 515 6.62 -44.89 22.45
C THR A 515 6.94 -44.81 20.96
N GLY A 516 8.21 -45.04 20.64
CA GLY A 516 8.69 -44.93 19.24
C GLY A 516 8.55 -43.53 18.70
N ASN A 517 8.09 -43.41 17.46
CA ASN A 517 7.98 -42.15 16.73
C ASN A 517 6.55 -41.54 16.81
N ASN A 518 5.73 -41.95 17.76
CA ASN A 518 4.41 -41.37 17.93
C ASN A 518 4.48 -40.05 18.71
N TYR A 519 3.64 -39.12 18.34
CA TYR A 519 3.47 -37.86 19.06
C TYR A 519 2.56 -38.05 20.29
N SER A 520 2.89 -37.35 21.38
CA SER A 520 2.00 -37.11 22.51
C SER A 520 2.25 -35.71 23.07
N GLY A 521 1.23 -35.03 23.46
CA GLY A 521 1.33 -33.66 23.99
C GLY A 521 -0.01 -33.09 24.44
N THR A 522 0.03 -31.81 24.75
CA THR A 522 -1.13 -30.99 25.12
C THR A 522 -0.98 -29.58 24.66
N THR A 523 -2.07 -28.84 24.61
CA THR A 523 -2.09 -27.41 24.27
C THR A 523 -2.26 -26.58 25.54
N VAL A 524 -1.36 -25.63 25.76
CA VAL A 524 -1.43 -24.62 26.83
C VAL A 524 -2.01 -23.36 26.22
N ASN A 525 -3.25 -23.04 26.50
CA ASN A 525 -3.91 -21.83 26.03
C ASN A 525 -3.60 -20.66 26.97
N VAL A 526 -3.05 -19.57 26.43
CA VAL A 526 -2.90 -18.30 27.18
C VAL A 526 -4.26 -17.59 27.13
N ASN A 527 -5.11 -17.88 28.08
CA ASN A 527 -6.49 -17.36 28.16
C ASN A 527 -6.83 -16.82 29.56
N GLY A 528 -8.03 -16.30 29.74
CA GLY A 528 -8.51 -15.80 31.01
C GLY A 528 -7.57 -14.79 31.66
N LEU A 529 -7.17 -15.03 32.92
CA LEU A 529 -6.29 -14.13 33.68
C LEU A 529 -4.90 -14.01 33.05
N ALA A 530 -4.34 -15.09 32.50
CA ALA A 530 -3.04 -15.03 31.82
C ALA A 530 -3.07 -14.11 30.59
N ALA A 531 -4.11 -14.21 29.78
CA ALA A 531 -4.29 -13.33 28.62
C ALA A 531 -4.48 -11.86 29.03
N ALA A 532 -5.32 -11.59 30.03
CA ALA A 532 -5.52 -10.25 30.55
C ALA A 532 -4.21 -9.64 31.07
N THR A 533 -3.44 -10.43 31.85
CA THR A 533 -2.13 -9.99 32.35
C THR A 533 -1.13 -9.74 31.21
N LEU A 534 -1.07 -10.62 30.20
CA LEU A 534 -0.20 -10.45 29.05
C LEU A 534 -0.53 -9.14 28.29
N GLY A 535 -1.80 -8.87 28.04
CA GLY A 535 -2.24 -7.63 27.42
C GLY A 535 -1.88 -6.40 28.23
N THR A 536 -2.02 -6.46 29.54
CA THR A 536 -1.64 -5.38 30.47
C THR A 536 -0.13 -5.19 30.53
N ALA A 537 0.63 -6.28 30.63
CA ALA A 537 2.10 -6.23 30.71
C ALA A 537 2.74 -5.59 29.46
N PHE A 538 2.18 -5.84 28.31
CA PHE A 538 2.67 -5.27 27.05
C PHE A 538 1.95 -3.98 26.61
N GLN A 539 0.88 -3.59 27.31
CA GLN A 539 0.00 -2.49 26.87
C GLN A 539 -0.49 -2.69 25.42
N LEU A 540 -0.86 -3.93 25.08
CA LEU A 540 -1.29 -4.33 23.77
C LEU A 540 -2.68 -5.00 23.80
N ALA A 541 -3.47 -4.74 22.76
CA ALA A 541 -4.62 -5.61 22.50
C ALA A 541 -4.14 -7.02 22.10
N LEU A 542 -4.72 -8.06 22.70
CA LEU A 542 -4.31 -9.44 22.44
C LEU A 542 -4.36 -9.82 20.96
N THR A 543 -5.34 -9.30 20.22
CA THR A 543 -5.47 -9.48 18.76
C THR A 543 -4.33 -8.90 17.95
N SER A 544 -3.56 -7.96 18.52
CA SER A 544 -2.41 -7.36 17.84
C SER A 544 -1.11 -8.15 18.02
N ILE A 545 -1.05 -9.12 18.95
CA ILE A 545 0.18 -9.89 19.22
C ILE A 545 0.64 -10.62 17.96
N ASN A 546 -0.26 -11.31 17.26
CA ASN A 546 0.07 -12.02 16.02
C ASN A 546 0.72 -11.10 14.97
N THR A 547 0.13 -9.94 14.73
CA THR A 547 0.63 -8.98 13.72
C THR A 547 1.97 -8.36 14.11
N LYS A 548 2.31 -8.37 15.39
CA LYS A 548 3.57 -7.86 15.92
C LYS A 548 4.68 -8.91 16.00
N MET A 549 4.36 -10.20 15.87
CA MET A 549 5.38 -11.25 15.84
C MET A 549 6.34 -11.06 14.67
N MET A 550 7.59 -11.29 14.92
CA MET A 550 8.62 -11.39 13.89
C MET A 550 9.50 -12.61 14.15
N THR A 551 10.11 -13.11 13.09
CA THR A 551 11.11 -14.16 13.22
C THR A 551 12.33 -13.63 13.99
N TRP A 552 13.09 -14.55 14.59
CA TRP A 552 14.25 -14.21 15.37
C TRP A 552 15.23 -13.30 14.60
N SER A 553 15.81 -12.34 15.32
CA SER A 553 16.84 -11.43 14.83
C SER A 553 17.98 -11.36 15.84
N SER A 554 19.24 -11.32 15.37
CA SER A 554 20.43 -11.14 16.22
C SER A 554 20.44 -9.81 16.96
N GLN A 555 19.67 -8.83 16.47
CA GLN A 555 19.51 -7.50 17.08
C GLN A 555 18.35 -7.44 18.08
N GLY A 556 17.64 -8.54 18.30
CA GLY A 556 16.42 -8.58 19.08
C GLY A 556 15.18 -8.11 18.31
N PRO A 557 14.03 -7.89 18.97
CA PRO A 557 12.84 -7.37 18.32
C PRO A 557 13.06 -5.93 17.86
N ALA A 558 12.55 -5.59 16.68
CA ALA A 558 12.43 -4.22 16.23
C ALA A 558 11.38 -3.46 17.08
N ASN A 559 11.36 -2.13 17.02
CA ASN A 559 10.38 -1.32 17.73
C ASN A 559 8.94 -1.74 17.40
N GLY A 560 8.10 -1.83 18.39
CA GLY A 560 6.72 -2.28 18.23
C GLY A 560 6.57 -3.77 17.89
N ARG A 561 7.65 -4.58 17.94
CA ARG A 561 7.64 -5.99 17.52
C ARG A 561 7.91 -6.93 18.67
N ILE A 562 7.55 -8.19 18.49
CA ILE A 562 7.68 -9.28 19.45
C ILE A 562 8.49 -10.40 18.82
N VAL A 563 9.44 -10.95 19.58
CA VAL A 563 10.19 -12.16 19.24
C VAL A 563 10.01 -13.22 20.31
N LEU A 564 9.78 -14.45 19.91
CA LEU A 564 9.81 -15.60 20.82
C LEU A 564 11.23 -16.13 20.97
N TYR A 565 11.66 -16.28 22.20
CA TYR A 565 12.90 -16.97 22.57
C TYR A 565 12.60 -18.18 23.46
N ALA A 566 13.43 -19.23 23.38
CA ALA A 566 13.56 -20.14 24.47
C ALA A 566 14.62 -19.62 25.45
N VAL A 567 14.43 -19.90 26.72
CA VAL A 567 15.34 -19.49 27.79
C VAL A 567 16.01 -20.73 28.36
N ASN A 568 17.33 -20.83 28.18
CA ASN A 568 18.13 -21.93 28.72
C ASN A 568 18.19 -21.87 30.26
N PRO A 569 18.56 -22.97 30.96
CA PRO A 569 18.67 -22.98 32.41
C PRO A 569 19.65 -21.96 32.98
N ASP A 570 20.64 -21.52 32.23
CA ASP A 570 21.61 -20.47 32.56
C ASP A 570 21.07 -19.04 32.31
N GLY A 571 19.83 -18.90 31.85
CA GLY A 571 19.19 -17.62 31.52
C GLY A 571 19.50 -17.10 30.12
N SER A 572 20.38 -17.75 29.36
CA SER A 572 20.69 -17.34 27.99
C SER A 572 19.50 -17.57 27.04
N LEU A 573 19.33 -16.65 26.09
CA LEU A 573 18.26 -16.73 25.11
C LEU A 573 18.72 -17.55 23.89
N ALA A 574 17.90 -18.49 23.48
CA ALA A 574 18.12 -19.24 22.26
C ALA A 574 17.76 -18.42 21.03
N GLN A 575 18.61 -18.52 20.05
CA GLN A 575 18.67 -17.60 18.92
C GLN A 575 17.80 -17.94 17.73
N SER A 576 17.17 -19.11 17.66
CA SER A 576 16.29 -19.46 16.54
C SER A 576 15.29 -20.54 16.94
N GLY A 577 14.12 -20.48 16.37
CA GLY A 577 13.14 -21.56 16.43
C GLY A 577 13.57 -22.75 15.56
N SER A 578 13.28 -23.97 16.01
CA SER A 578 13.63 -25.21 15.34
C SER A 578 12.42 -26.04 14.89
N THR A 579 11.19 -25.48 15.04
CA THR A 579 9.95 -26.09 14.57
C THR A 579 9.51 -25.52 13.24
N ALA A 580 8.53 -26.16 12.59
CA ALA A 580 8.12 -25.85 11.24
C ALA A 580 7.55 -24.43 11.08
N ASN A 581 6.88 -23.87 12.11
CA ASN A 581 6.33 -22.51 12.06
C ASN A 581 7.32 -21.42 12.45
N GLY A 582 8.56 -21.80 12.84
CA GLY A 582 9.61 -20.86 13.27
C GLY A 582 9.43 -20.29 14.68
N TYR A 583 8.35 -20.64 15.41
CA TYR A 583 8.04 -20.16 16.76
C TYR A 583 8.13 -21.28 17.80
N GLY A 584 9.07 -22.22 17.66
CA GLY A 584 9.21 -23.31 18.57
C GLY A 584 10.63 -23.82 18.73
N HIS A 585 10.85 -24.58 19.82
CA HIS A 585 12.14 -25.11 20.20
C HIS A 585 12.04 -26.55 20.73
N TRP A 586 13.10 -27.30 20.48
CA TRP A 586 13.33 -28.60 21.12
C TRP A 586 14.20 -28.42 22.36
N PHE A 587 13.90 -29.18 23.40
CA PHE A 587 14.60 -29.12 24.69
C PHE A 587 15.12 -30.49 25.08
N ASP A 588 16.34 -30.54 25.60
CA ASP A 588 16.91 -31.74 26.19
C ASP A 588 16.36 -32.02 27.61
N ALA A 589 16.87 -33.07 28.25
CA ALA A 589 16.41 -33.48 29.57
C ALA A 589 16.65 -32.42 30.67
N SER A 590 17.57 -31.48 30.46
CA SER A 590 17.85 -30.39 31.40
C SER A 590 16.99 -29.14 31.18
N GLY A 591 16.15 -29.13 30.14
CA GLY A 591 15.40 -27.95 29.70
C GLY A 591 16.21 -26.96 28.85
N LYS A 592 17.39 -27.37 28.37
CA LYS A 592 18.21 -26.58 27.46
C LYS A 592 17.77 -26.79 26.03
N VAL A 593 17.80 -25.73 25.23
CA VAL A 593 17.51 -25.80 23.79
C VAL A 593 18.46 -26.78 23.10
N SER A 594 17.90 -27.63 22.27
CA SER A 594 18.58 -28.75 21.65
C SER A 594 18.12 -28.95 20.21
N SER A 595 18.78 -29.85 19.50
CA SER A 595 18.30 -30.32 18.20
C SER A 595 17.16 -31.33 18.39
N TYR A 596 16.38 -31.54 17.33
CA TYR A 596 15.39 -32.62 17.24
C TYR A 596 15.95 -33.99 17.70
N ALA A 597 17.13 -34.36 17.24
CA ALA A 597 17.75 -35.65 17.56
C ALA A 597 18.04 -35.84 19.05
N ASN A 598 18.34 -34.76 19.77
CA ASN A 598 18.69 -34.77 21.21
C ASN A 598 17.54 -34.29 22.09
N GLY A 599 16.45 -33.78 21.53
CA GLY A 599 15.29 -33.30 22.27
C GLY A 599 14.53 -34.41 22.96
N TYR A 600 13.94 -34.06 24.10
CA TYR A 600 13.02 -34.89 24.89
C TYR A 600 11.59 -34.38 24.80
N VAL A 601 11.46 -33.04 24.84
CA VAL A 601 10.18 -32.34 24.68
C VAL A 601 10.37 -31.15 23.75
N TYR A 602 9.27 -30.70 23.15
CA TYR A 602 9.26 -29.46 22.38
C TYR A 602 8.10 -28.57 22.83
N SER A 603 8.22 -27.29 22.52
CA SER A 603 7.14 -26.32 22.64
C SER A 603 7.11 -25.43 21.40
N GLU A 604 5.93 -25.26 20.82
CA GLU A 604 5.69 -24.43 19.65
C GLU A 604 4.55 -23.47 19.93
N PHE A 605 4.79 -22.17 19.71
CA PHE A 605 3.80 -21.13 19.94
C PHE A 605 3.01 -20.84 18.68
N ASP A 606 1.69 -20.77 18.80
CA ASP A 606 0.81 -20.24 17.77
C ASP A 606 0.34 -18.84 18.18
N PRO A 607 0.86 -17.78 17.52
CA PRO A 607 0.49 -16.41 17.87
C PRO A 607 -0.96 -16.06 17.47
N THR A 608 -1.60 -16.85 16.60
CA THR A 608 -2.98 -16.61 16.17
C THR A 608 -3.97 -16.98 17.25
N THR A 609 -3.70 -18.09 17.94
CA THR A 609 -4.55 -18.61 19.01
C THR A 609 -4.04 -18.29 20.41
N LEU A 610 -2.85 -17.71 20.52
CA LEU A 610 -2.10 -17.49 21.77
C LEU A 610 -1.97 -18.79 22.57
N ALA A 611 -1.48 -19.84 21.92
CA ALA A 611 -1.35 -21.15 22.52
C ALA A 611 0.03 -21.75 22.30
N PHE A 612 0.50 -22.53 23.27
CA PHE A 612 1.70 -23.36 23.14
C PHE A 612 1.32 -24.82 22.97
N ASN A 613 1.76 -25.43 21.90
CA ASN A 613 1.70 -26.88 21.73
C ASN A 613 2.94 -27.49 22.34
N ILE A 614 2.78 -28.21 23.46
CA ILE A 614 3.87 -28.83 24.19
C ILE A 614 3.75 -30.34 24.08
N GLY A 615 4.81 -30.99 23.69
CA GLY A 615 4.76 -32.42 23.47
C GLY A 615 6.12 -33.10 23.43
N GLN A 616 6.04 -34.38 23.17
CA GLN A 616 7.18 -35.29 23.04
C GLN A 616 7.13 -36.00 21.69
N TYR A 617 8.29 -35.95 20.98
CA TYR A 617 8.50 -36.68 19.74
C TYR A 617 10.01 -36.71 19.40
N PRO A 618 10.64 -37.85 19.17
CA PRO A 618 10.13 -39.17 19.47
C PRO A 618 10.04 -39.43 20.97
N GLY A 619 9.28 -40.47 21.35
CA GLY A 619 9.02 -40.83 22.74
C GLY A 619 10.25 -41.41 23.47
N LYS A 620 11.11 -40.52 24.00
CA LYS A 620 12.31 -40.90 24.77
C LYS A 620 12.08 -40.97 26.27
N SER A 621 11.01 -40.33 26.76
CA SER A 621 10.70 -40.22 28.18
C SER A 621 9.98 -41.46 28.71
N VAL A 622 10.00 -41.68 30.01
CA VAL A 622 9.21 -42.71 30.74
C VAL A 622 8.18 -42.06 31.65
N ASN A 623 7.19 -42.84 32.11
CA ASN A 623 6.22 -42.32 33.06
C ASN A 623 6.91 -41.84 34.34
N GLY A 624 6.57 -40.65 34.78
CA GLY A 624 7.12 -40.00 35.94
C GLY A 624 8.30 -39.07 35.66
N ASP A 625 8.79 -39.06 34.41
CA ASP A 625 9.83 -38.05 34.03
C ASP A 625 9.23 -36.65 34.12
N THR A 626 10.05 -35.74 34.60
CA THR A 626 9.71 -34.30 34.72
C THR A 626 10.73 -33.43 33.98
N TYR A 627 10.21 -32.37 33.37
CA TYR A 627 11.01 -31.39 32.67
C TYR A 627 10.53 -29.98 33.02
N THR A 628 11.44 -29.02 33.14
CA THR A 628 11.08 -27.59 33.19
C THR A 628 11.68 -26.89 31.97
N ILE A 629 10.82 -26.40 31.09
CA ILE A 629 11.23 -25.61 29.94
C ILE A 629 10.74 -24.17 30.08
N ARG A 630 11.43 -23.24 29.46
CA ARG A 630 11.13 -21.80 29.54
C ARG A 630 11.17 -21.16 28.17
N GLN A 631 10.18 -20.31 27.90
CA GLN A 631 10.13 -19.48 26.70
C GLN A 631 9.73 -18.06 27.09
N THR A 632 10.12 -17.08 26.30
CA THR A 632 9.71 -15.69 26.53
C THR A 632 9.30 -15.02 25.23
N LEU A 633 8.17 -14.33 25.25
CA LEU A 633 7.80 -13.35 24.27
C LEU A 633 8.46 -12.03 24.71
N ARG A 634 9.43 -11.58 23.97
CA ARG A 634 10.09 -10.30 24.22
C ARG A 634 9.50 -9.24 23.32
N TYR A 635 8.84 -8.28 23.93
CA TYR A 635 8.28 -7.12 23.25
C TYR A 635 9.21 -5.92 23.41
N ARG A 636 9.49 -5.23 22.31
CA ARG A 636 10.17 -3.95 22.32
C ARG A 636 9.16 -2.87 21.99
N LYS A 637 8.80 -2.04 22.98
CA LYS A 637 7.87 -0.93 22.78
C LYS A 637 8.53 0.19 21.98
N ASN A 638 9.74 0.57 22.38
CA ASN A 638 10.58 1.60 21.75
C ASN A 638 12.07 1.26 21.98
N PRO A 639 13.04 2.06 21.51
CA PRO A 639 14.48 1.77 21.65
C PRO A 639 14.96 1.49 23.08
N SER A 640 14.32 2.07 24.10
CA SER A 640 14.72 1.96 25.51
C SER A 640 13.81 1.03 26.34
N ALA A 641 12.62 0.69 25.86
CA ALA A 641 11.61 -0.03 26.62
C ALA A 641 11.37 -1.45 26.08
N TYR A 642 11.67 -2.43 26.91
CA TYR A 642 11.41 -3.86 26.67
C TYR A 642 10.54 -4.43 27.78
N ALA A 643 9.71 -5.40 27.45
CA ALA A 643 9.02 -6.25 28.39
C ALA A 643 9.08 -7.71 27.95
N ASN A 644 9.18 -8.62 28.92
CA ASN A 644 9.24 -10.05 28.71
C ASN A 644 8.00 -10.70 29.32
N ALA A 645 7.26 -11.44 28.52
CA ALA A 645 6.27 -12.40 29.02
C ALA A 645 6.92 -13.77 29.10
N ASN A 646 7.32 -14.17 30.26
CA ASN A 646 8.03 -15.42 30.54
C ASN A 646 7.03 -16.54 30.80
N PHE A 647 7.15 -17.65 30.08
CA PHE A 647 6.35 -18.84 30.26
C PHE A 647 7.23 -19.97 30.80
N VAL A 648 6.88 -20.48 31.95
CA VAL A 648 7.53 -21.62 32.61
C VAL A 648 6.58 -22.81 32.55
N PHE A 649 7.02 -23.88 31.96
CA PHE A 649 6.24 -25.11 31.84
C PHE A 649 6.90 -26.23 32.64
N ASN A 650 6.27 -26.64 33.71
CA ASN A 650 6.63 -27.81 34.50
C ASN A 650 5.91 -29.02 33.92
N ILE A 651 6.60 -29.87 33.20
CA ILE A 651 6.05 -30.96 32.41
C ILE A 651 6.22 -32.25 33.19
N THR A 652 5.14 -33.04 33.32
CA THR A 652 5.15 -34.42 33.85
C THR A 652 4.64 -35.39 32.80
N ILE A 653 5.39 -36.45 32.54
CA ILE A 653 5.03 -37.49 31.58
C ILE A 653 4.24 -38.60 32.27
N GLY A 654 3.11 -39.01 31.70
CA GLY A 654 2.39 -40.22 32.10
C GLY A 654 1.07 -39.98 32.81
N GLY A 655 0.37 -38.92 32.54
CA GLY A 655 -1.00 -38.67 32.99
C GLY A 655 -1.96 -38.34 31.85
N ALA A 656 -3.19 -38.06 32.14
CA ALA A 656 -4.13 -37.49 31.18
C ALA A 656 -3.64 -36.10 30.74
N ALA A 657 -3.84 -35.74 29.48
CA ALA A 657 -3.43 -34.45 28.95
C ALA A 657 -4.10 -33.29 29.72
N SER A 658 -3.30 -32.42 30.30
CA SER A 658 -3.77 -31.24 31.05
C SER A 658 -2.72 -30.11 31.01
N ALA A 659 -3.20 -28.90 31.16
CA ALA A 659 -2.37 -27.69 31.33
C ALA A 659 -3.08 -26.77 32.32
N ILE A 660 -2.45 -26.51 33.44
CA ILE A 660 -3.01 -25.73 34.54
C ILE A 660 -2.09 -24.55 34.85
N LEU A 661 -2.62 -23.34 34.77
CA LEU A 661 -1.92 -22.15 35.24
C LEU A 661 -1.86 -22.20 36.76
N THR A 662 -0.65 -22.21 37.31
CA THR A 662 -0.41 -22.35 38.76
C THR A 662 0.05 -21.05 39.42
N ASP A 663 0.68 -20.16 38.62
CA ASP A 663 1.17 -18.89 39.16
C ASP A 663 1.26 -17.80 38.09
N ILE A 664 1.04 -16.55 38.48
CA ILE A 664 1.33 -15.35 37.71
C ILE A 664 2.12 -14.38 38.61
N ASP A 665 3.38 -14.17 38.24
CA ASP A 665 4.21 -13.13 38.87
C ASP A 665 4.18 -11.89 37.94
N TYR A 666 3.39 -10.90 38.35
CA TYR A 666 3.21 -9.64 37.62
C TYR A 666 2.85 -8.51 38.61
N THR A 667 3.55 -7.40 38.46
CA THR A 667 3.21 -6.16 39.15
C THR A 667 2.95 -5.07 38.10
N ASP A 668 1.74 -4.53 38.08
CA ASP A 668 1.41 -3.44 37.16
C ASP A 668 2.18 -2.17 37.58
N PRO A 669 3.14 -1.70 36.74
CA PRO A 669 3.96 -0.55 37.08
C PRO A 669 3.13 0.74 37.28
N ARG A 670 1.96 0.81 36.66
CA ARG A 670 1.03 1.95 36.80
C ARG A 670 0.42 2.03 38.18
N THR A 671 0.40 0.93 38.93
CA THR A 671 -0.10 0.91 40.32
C THR A 671 0.92 1.36 41.32
N LEU A 672 2.22 1.35 40.98
CA LEU A 672 3.31 1.74 41.89
C LEU A 672 3.42 3.25 42.06
N ASP A 673 2.86 4.06 41.15
CA ASP A 673 2.89 5.52 41.19
C ASP A 673 1.64 6.16 41.86
N ILE A 674 0.82 5.38 42.56
CA ILE A 674 -0.28 5.93 43.34
C ILE A 674 0.31 6.57 44.63
N GLN A 675 0.65 7.84 44.53
CA GLN A 675 1.00 8.62 45.74
C GLN A 675 -0.29 8.96 46.51
N THR A 676 -0.35 8.50 47.75
CA THR A 676 -1.38 8.96 48.66
C THR A 676 -0.95 10.31 49.20
N VAL A 677 -1.55 11.38 48.75
CA VAL A 677 -1.30 12.73 49.26
C VAL A 677 -2.33 13.03 50.38
N ASN A 678 -1.84 13.39 51.55
CA ASN A 678 -2.71 13.83 52.67
C ASN A 678 -3.22 15.25 52.44
N GLY A 679 -3.97 15.44 51.35
CA GLY A 679 -4.86 16.58 51.12
C GLY A 679 -4.27 17.95 50.76
N THR A 680 -2.94 18.11 50.64
CA THR A 680 -2.31 19.39 50.29
C THR A 680 -1.60 19.31 48.97
N SER A 681 -2.19 19.88 47.92
CA SER A 681 -1.49 20.19 46.67
C SER A 681 -1.16 21.67 46.64
N SER A 682 0.01 22.04 46.11
CA SER A 682 0.40 23.45 46.01
C SER A 682 -0.49 24.14 44.96
N ALA A 683 -0.75 25.41 45.09
CA ALA A 683 -1.60 26.19 44.18
C ALA A 683 -1.05 26.32 42.75
N THR A 684 0.13 25.73 42.48
CA THR A 684 0.83 25.79 41.18
C THR A 684 0.73 24.48 40.39
N ASP A 685 0.23 23.40 41.00
CA ASP A 685 0.19 22.11 40.34
C ASP A 685 -0.96 22.01 39.31
N ALA A 686 -0.68 21.49 38.10
CA ALA A 686 -1.69 21.18 37.11
C ALA A 686 -2.44 19.91 37.52
N VAL A 687 -3.75 20.04 37.78
CA VAL A 687 -4.59 18.93 38.23
C VAL A 687 -5.68 18.63 37.24
N TYR A 688 -5.85 17.36 36.94
CA TYR A 688 -6.84 16.86 36.00
C TYR A 688 -7.75 15.81 36.69
N ASP A 689 -8.99 15.69 36.26
CA ASP A 689 -9.84 14.57 36.61
C ASP A 689 -9.47 13.32 35.78
N LEU A 690 -10.08 12.18 36.10
CA LEU A 690 -9.82 10.93 35.38
C LEU A 690 -10.26 10.93 33.90
N SER A 691 -11.04 11.92 33.49
CA SER A 691 -11.41 12.10 32.09
C SER A 691 -10.40 12.95 31.29
N GLY A 692 -9.31 13.39 31.96
CA GLY A 692 -8.29 14.25 31.37
C GLY A 692 -8.65 15.74 31.37
N ARG A 693 -9.79 16.13 31.94
CA ARG A 693 -10.21 17.54 32.02
C ARG A 693 -9.39 18.27 33.07
N LYS A 694 -8.68 19.32 32.65
CA LYS A 694 -7.92 20.18 33.55
C LYS A 694 -8.88 20.88 34.52
N LEU A 695 -8.61 20.73 35.81
CA LEU A 695 -9.32 21.44 36.85
C LEU A 695 -8.60 22.80 37.03
N VAL A 696 -9.15 23.86 36.39
CA VAL A 696 -8.52 25.19 36.36
C VAL A 696 -8.62 25.87 37.71
N ASN A 697 -7.62 26.67 38.07
CA ASN A 697 -7.60 27.50 39.26
C ASN A 697 -8.90 28.30 39.43
N GLY A 698 -9.69 28.01 40.47
CA GLY A 698 -10.97 28.69 40.77
C GLY A 698 -12.23 27.83 40.60
N GLN A 699 -12.16 26.67 39.98
CA GLN A 699 -13.27 25.70 39.93
C GLN A 699 -13.18 24.61 40.99
N TRP A 700 -12.20 24.70 41.85
CA TRP A 700 -12.08 23.85 43.02
C TRP A 700 -13.05 24.32 44.08
N SER A 701 -14.07 23.57 44.37
CA SER A 701 -14.69 23.72 45.68
C SER A 701 -13.71 23.11 46.70
N LEU A 702 -12.71 23.90 47.03
CA LEU A 702 -11.82 23.57 48.16
C LEU A 702 -12.65 23.66 49.42
N VAL A 703 -13.07 22.53 49.94
CA VAL A 703 -13.56 22.49 51.33
C VAL A 703 -12.33 22.61 52.19
N ASN A 704 -12.11 23.77 52.79
CA ASN A 704 -10.96 24.15 53.65
C ASN A 704 -9.59 24.10 52.93
N GLY A 705 -9.47 24.41 51.62
CA GLY A 705 -8.23 24.46 50.90
C GLY A 705 -7.69 23.10 50.43
N GLN A 706 -8.51 22.06 50.48
CA GLN A 706 -8.13 20.69 50.08
C GLN A 706 -8.97 20.17 48.91
N LEU A 707 -8.37 19.32 48.07
CA LEU A 707 -9.09 18.58 47.04
C LEU A 707 -10.15 17.67 47.68
N PRO A 708 -11.35 17.56 47.11
CA PRO A 708 -12.33 16.54 47.50
C PRO A 708 -11.71 15.14 47.45
N LYS A 709 -12.20 14.24 48.30
CA LYS A 709 -11.78 12.82 48.23
C LYS A 709 -12.05 12.30 46.82
N GLY A 710 -11.02 11.70 46.21
CA GLY A 710 -11.13 11.19 44.83
C GLY A 710 -9.78 10.84 44.24
N ILE A 711 -9.80 10.48 42.97
CA ILE A 711 -8.60 10.18 42.20
C ILE A 711 -8.40 11.29 41.16
N TYR A 712 -7.19 11.83 41.13
CA TYR A 712 -6.78 12.95 40.29
C TYR A 712 -5.49 12.66 39.55
N ILE A 713 -5.23 13.38 38.48
CA ILE A 713 -3.92 13.44 37.83
C ILE A 713 -3.28 14.78 38.23
N VAL A 714 -2.18 14.75 38.93
CA VAL A 714 -1.43 15.92 39.36
C VAL A 714 -0.03 15.84 38.81
N ASN A 715 0.36 16.81 37.97
CA ASN A 715 1.66 16.81 37.26
C ASN A 715 1.94 15.49 36.55
N GLY A 716 0.95 14.95 35.84
CA GLY A 716 1.06 13.70 35.10
C GLY A 716 1.02 12.42 35.97
N ARG A 717 0.82 12.52 37.27
CA ARG A 717 0.80 11.39 38.21
C ARG A 717 -0.57 11.17 38.80
N LYS A 718 -0.98 9.93 38.95
CA LYS A 718 -2.24 9.54 39.59
C LYS A 718 -2.13 9.73 41.10
N VAL A 719 -3.01 10.55 41.64
CA VAL A 719 -3.04 10.92 43.06
C VAL A 719 -4.39 10.54 43.68
N VAL A 720 -4.36 9.85 44.79
CA VAL A 720 -5.57 9.54 45.59
C VAL A 720 -5.65 10.51 46.76
N VAL A 721 -6.72 11.29 46.81
CA VAL A 721 -7.04 12.14 47.97
C VAL A 721 -8.01 11.36 48.87
N LYS A 722 -7.60 11.03 50.10
CA LYS A 722 -8.38 10.27 51.07
C LYS A 722 -9.26 11.14 51.93
#